data_715cf14df9640d3b7cf918701c2eb670
#
_entry.id   715cf14df9640d3b7cf918701c2eb670
#
_cell.length_a   1.000
_cell.length_b   1.000
_cell.length_c   1.000
_cell.angle_alpha   90.00
_cell.angle_beta   90.00
_cell.angle_gamma   90.00
#
_symmetry.space_group_name_H-M   'P 1'
#
loop_
_entity.id
_entity.type
_entity.pdbx_description
1 polymer ?
#
loop_
_entity_poly.entity_id
_entity_poly.type
_entity_poly.pdbx_seq_one_letter_code
_entity_poly.pdbx_strand_id
1 'polypeptide(L)'
;MEGFPQVDAIKLRGIRIAEIILTNIAAAAWWVFKAINRFIPEGTSFQPAWAAAPLLKSRQKSFPKLGWPRETDSLCPKCVKEIRTKILSGQEDLRLLIDGHPGELKATIREQDGKIMMEKTCPKHGFFSDVMAIDSAFFSRIERLFPGRDLKAITEKLHNHGTSSIQYGRGSVLTVDLTNRCNMMCDPCFMDANQVGYVHELSFEDIQKILDDAITIKPRRQMSVQFSGGEPTLSPLFFDAVAYAKKIGYYCVQAATNGIRFTLEPDFAKKAREAGLRVAYLQFDGVGNKNHMHRKISNLFDVKLRAIQNLYDAGIDVVLVVTIVNTINNHQVGPVIQFAIENADKISFISFQPVSFTGRDEDIDDETRSRQRYTLSHLAHDVKSQTGITEPMRDWFPLSAVGAVSDLTDYLKGPAADWGTMKCGCHPNCGIGSALLVSKKTKKWAPLTQVINIERFFEDARIITDSARGPFWSKVFVALSLLRNYDPTVTPEGFQLTHLLKKFDKQTGGALGGRLGALDNGNRKQDEWLILFIAGMWFQDLFNYDFRRTEMCIIPYATQMGEISFCAYNTGVGWRQIVEKMHMNATTAEWFKEKGRNPIYANKKDLPLPEDAAPLTLKVTTDDWTGAKTGASCQSGGCDSGCGCHN
;
A
#
# COMPACT_ATOMS: atom_id res chain seq x y z
N MET A 1 -41.69 -15.41 23.71
CA MET A 1 -41.39 -16.74 23.11
C MET A 1 -39.98 -16.65 22.55
N GLU A 2 -39.00 -17.02 23.37
CA GLU A 2 -37.59 -17.09 23.01
C GLU A 2 -37.37 -18.38 22.21
N GLY A 3 -37.18 -18.22 20.89
CA GLY A 3 -36.97 -19.35 19.96
C GLY A 3 -35.52 -19.79 19.95
N PHE A 4 -35.30 -20.95 20.51
CA PHE A 4 -34.28 -21.97 20.29
C PHE A 4 -32.86 -21.57 19.79
N PRO A 5 -31.92 -21.25 20.68
CA PRO A 5 -30.49 -21.16 20.34
C PRO A 5 -29.86 -22.54 19.97
N GLN A 6 -30.51 -23.68 20.32
CA GLN A 6 -30.00 -25.03 20.04
C GLN A 6 -30.12 -25.45 18.58
N VAL A 7 -31.17 -25.04 17.85
CA VAL A 7 -31.38 -25.43 16.45
C VAL A 7 -30.33 -24.84 15.53
N ASP A 8 -29.91 -23.61 15.78
CA ASP A 8 -28.87 -22.93 15.01
C ASP A 8 -27.47 -23.54 15.23
N ALA A 9 -27.17 -23.96 16.46
CA ALA A 9 -25.90 -24.62 16.78
C ALA A 9 -25.78 -25.99 16.14
N ILE A 10 -26.87 -26.78 16.07
CA ILE A 10 -26.89 -28.10 15.39
C ILE A 10 -26.74 -27.93 13.88
N LYS A 11 -27.42 -26.97 13.29
CA LYS A 11 -27.31 -26.64 11.87
C LYS A 11 -25.89 -26.17 11.49
N LEU A 12 -25.27 -25.34 12.29
CA LEU A 12 -23.89 -24.89 12.10
C LEU A 12 -22.87 -26.03 12.22
N ARG A 13 -23.07 -26.96 13.17
CA ARG A 13 -22.24 -28.19 13.28
C ARG A 13 -22.37 -29.07 12.04
N GLY A 14 -23.61 -29.28 11.54
CA GLY A 14 -23.84 -30.03 10.31
C GLY A 14 -23.15 -29.42 9.08
N ILE A 15 -23.20 -28.12 8.92
CA ILE A 15 -22.52 -27.40 7.83
C ILE A 15 -21.00 -27.61 7.95
N ARG A 16 -20.40 -27.47 9.13
CA ARG A 16 -18.96 -27.66 9.32
C ARG A 16 -18.50 -29.10 9.01
N ILE A 17 -19.28 -30.11 9.38
CA ILE A 17 -18.98 -31.51 9.02
C ILE A 17 -18.99 -31.69 7.50
N ALA A 18 -19.98 -31.12 6.82
CA ALA A 18 -20.06 -31.16 5.36
C ALA A 18 -18.87 -30.44 4.70
N GLU A 19 -18.46 -29.30 5.23
CA GLU A 19 -17.28 -28.56 4.75
C GLU A 19 -16.00 -29.37 4.95
N ILE A 20 -15.80 -30.05 6.09
CA ILE A 20 -14.65 -30.94 6.33
C ILE A 20 -14.61 -32.09 5.32
N ILE A 21 -15.75 -32.71 5.02
CA ILE A 21 -15.84 -33.77 4.02
C ILE A 21 -15.46 -33.22 2.64
N LEU A 22 -15.99 -32.05 2.25
CA LEU A 22 -15.69 -31.40 0.97
C LEU A 22 -14.21 -31.02 0.83
N THR A 23 -13.57 -30.53 1.89
CA THR A 23 -12.14 -30.22 1.87
C THR A 23 -11.27 -31.45 1.65
N ASN A 24 -11.62 -32.60 2.27
CA ASN A 24 -10.92 -33.85 2.08
C ASN A 24 -11.12 -34.44 0.66
N ILE A 25 -12.33 -34.37 0.12
CA ILE A 25 -12.61 -34.78 -1.27
C ILE A 25 -11.81 -33.89 -2.23
N ALA A 26 -11.79 -32.59 -2.02
CA ALA A 26 -11.03 -31.66 -2.85
C ALA A 26 -9.51 -31.90 -2.77
N ALA A 27 -8.99 -32.27 -1.60
CA ALA A 27 -7.59 -32.66 -1.44
C ALA A 27 -7.22 -33.91 -2.22
N ALA A 28 -8.07 -34.94 -2.19
CA ALA A 28 -7.90 -36.17 -2.98
C ALA A 28 -7.98 -35.87 -4.50
N ALA A 29 -8.97 -35.09 -4.93
CA ALA A 29 -9.12 -34.69 -6.33
C ALA A 29 -7.92 -33.86 -6.81
N TRP A 30 -7.39 -32.99 -5.96
CA TRP A 30 -6.18 -32.23 -6.26
C TRP A 30 -4.94 -33.10 -6.42
N TRP A 31 -4.79 -34.15 -5.59
CA TRP A 31 -3.70 -35.09 -5.72
C TRP A 31 -3.76 -35.81 -7.09
N VAL A 32 -4.95 -36.28 -7.49
CA VAL A 32 -5.19 -36.89 -8.82
C VAL A 32 -4.83 -35.91 -9.93
N PHE A 33 -5.28 -34.65 -9.84
CA PHE A 33 -4.91 -33.60 -10.79
C PHE A 33 -3.40 -33.43 -10.90
N LYS A 34 -2.68 -33.31 -9.79
CA LYS A 34 -1.22 -33.21 -9.79
C LYS A 34 -0.55 -34.43 -10.43
N ALA A 35 -1.03 -35.63 -10.16
CA ALA A 35 -0.48 -36.84 -10.74
C ALA A 35 -0.68 -36.87 -12.27
N ILE A 36 -1.89 -36.58 -12.74
CA ILE A 36 -2.22 -36.54 -14.17
C ILE A 36 -1.41 -35.42 -14.86
N ASN A 37 -1.30 -34.25 -14.23
CA ASN A 37 -0.61 -33.10 -14.81
C ASN A 37 0.90 -33.33 -15.06
N ARG A 38 1.52 -34.33 -14.43
CA ARG A 38 2.91 -34.74 -14.70
C ARG A 38 3.08 -35.44 -16.06
N PHE A 39 2.02 -36.09 -16.56
CA PHE A 39 2.05 -36.87 -17.80
C PHE A 39 1.51 -36.09 -19.00
N ILE A 40 0.71 -35.06 -18.79
CA ILE A 40 0.16 -34.22 -19.86
C ILE A 40 1.05 -33.00 -20.07
N PRO A 41 1.57 -32.75 -21.29
CA PRO A 41 2.36 -31.56 -21.59
C PRO A 41 1.61 -30.28 -21.23
N GLU A 42 2.32 -29.29 -20.73
CA GLU A 42 1.74 -27.97 -20.44
C GLU A 42 1.17 -27.34 -21.71
N GLY A 43 0.03 -26.69 -21.58
CA GLY A 43 -0.54 -25.89 -22.66
C GLY A 43 0.29 -24.64 -22.96
N THR A 44 0.01 -24.02 -24.09
CA THR A 44 0.66 -22.76 -24.49
C THR A 44 0.03 -21.57 -23.77
N SER A 45 0.86 -20.66 -23.27
CA SER A 45 0.38 -19.37 -22.77
C SER A 45 -0.19 -18.53 -23.89
N PHE A 46 -1.23 -17.77 -23.60
CA PHE A 46 -1.83 -16.83 -24.54
C PHE A 46 -1.39 -15.39 -24.25
N GLN A 47 -1.59 -14.52 -25.25
CA GLN A 47 -1.37 -13.09 -25.13
C GLN A 47 -2.73 -12.40 -24.94
N PRO A 48 -3.01 -11.78 -23.76
CA PRO A 48 -4.20 -10.97 -23.58
C PRO A 48 -4.19 -9.71 -24.46
N ALA A 49 -5.36 -9.18 -24.78
CA ALA A 49 -5.50 -7.97 -25.61
C ALA A 49 -4.73 -6.76 -25.04
N TRP A 50 -4.65 -6.64 -23.72
CA TRP A 50 -3.93 -5.56 -23.03
C TRP A 50 -2.41 -5.73 -22.94
N ALA A 51 -1.88 -6.93 -23.22
CA ALA A 51 -0.45 -7.23 -23.03
C ALA A 51 0.35 -7.10 -24.33
N ALA A 52 1.59 -6.64 -24.22
CA ALA A 52 2.50 -6.56 -25.37
C ALA A 52 3.13 -7.92 -25.73
N ALA A 53 3.04 -8.93 -24.85
CA ALA A 53 3.61 -10.26 -25.04
C ALA A 53 2.75 -11.32 -24.32
N PRO A 54 2.91 -12.61 -24.64
CA PRO A 54 2.23 -13.69 -23.93
C PRO A 54 2.52 -13.68 -22.43
N LEU A 55 1.56 -14.18 -21.64
CA LEU A 55 1.73 -14.35 -20.19
C LEU A 55 2.91 -15.30 -19.91
N LEU A 56 3.78 -14.92 -19.00
CA LEU A 56 4.93 -15.74 -18.62
C LEU A 56 4.53 -16.84 -17.64
N LYS A 57 5.02 -18.05 -17.89
CA LYS A 57 4.98 -19.14 -16.90
C LYS A 57 6.00 -18.88 -15.78
N SER A 58 5.79 -19.49 -14.61
CA SER A 58 6.61 -19.23 -13.42
C SER A 58 8.11 -19.43 -13.68
N ARG A 59 8.50 -20.47 -14.44
CA ARG A 59 9.89 -20.74 -14.82
C ARG A 59 10.52 -19.74 -15.78
N GLN A 60 9.72 -18.92 -16.45
CA GLN A 60 10.18 -17.88 -17.39
C GLN A 60 10.41 -16.55 -16.71
N LYS A 61 10.01 -16.43 -15.45
CA LYS A 61 10.18 -15.21 -14.67
C LYS A 61 11.63 -15.04 -14.22
N SER A 62 12.06 -13.79 -14.09
CA SER A 62 13.38 -13.46 -13.56
C SER A 62 13.33 -13.17 -12.07
N PHE A 63 14.45 -13.37 -11.40
CA PHE A 63 14.62 -13.12 -9.98
C PHE A 63 15.80 -12.18 -9.77
N PRO A 64 15.70 -11.20 -8.86
CA PRO A 64 16.87 -10.47 -8.39
C PRO A 64 17.76 -11.40 -7.55
N LYS A 65 19.01 -11.02 -7.34
CA LYS A 65 19.85 -11.71 -6.36
C LYS A 65 19.29 -11.47 -4.96
N LEU A 66 18.86 -12.52 -4.28
CA LEU A 66 18.31 -12.52 -2.93
C LEU A 66 19.25 -13.29 -1.98
N GLY A 67 18.92 -13.30 -0.69
CA GLY A 67 19.74 -13.90 0.35
C GLY A 67 20.92 -13.01 0.78
N TRP A 68 21.77 -13.54 1.63
CA TRP A 68 22.98 -12.89 2.12
C TRP A 68 24.10 -13.93 2.35
N PRO A 69 25.40 -13.52 2.35
CA PRO A 69 25.86 -12.19 2.00
C PRO A 69 25.66 -11.88 0.51
N ARG A 70 25.32 -10.63 0.19
CA ARG A 70 25.23 -10.17 -1.20
C ARG A 70 25.70 -8.74 -1.36
N GLU A 71 26.22 -8.44 -2.52
CA GLU A 71 26.50 -7.07 -2.95
C GLU A 71 25.32 -6.52 -3.76
N THR A 72 25.08 -5.23 -3.60
CA THR A 72 24.14 -4.46 -4.40
C THR A 72 24.72 -3.08 -4.70
N ASP A 73 24.18 -2.41 -5.72
CA ASP A 73 24.54 -1.03 -5.99
C ASP A 73 23.70 -0.09 -5.11
N SER A 74 24.38 0.93 -4.62
CA SER A 74 23.85 1.88 -3.64
C SER A 74 24.40 3.29 -3.89
N LEU A 75 24.02 4.23 -3.04
CA LEU A 75 24.44 5.63 -3.09
C LEU A 75 25.11 6.06 -1.79
N CYS A 76 26.09 6.95 -1.92
CA CYS A 76 26.65 7.65 -0.77
C CYS A 76 25.71 8.79 -0.34
N PRO A 77 25.22 8.81 0.93
CA PRO A 77 24.30 9.83 1.40
C PRO A 77 24.80 11.26 1.26
N LYS A 78 26.11 11.48 1.41
CA LYS A 78 26.74 12.81 1.36
C LYS A 78 27.08 13.23 -0.07
N CYS A 79 27.69 12.33 -0.88
CA CYS A 79 28.01 12.67 -2.28
C CYS A 79 26.79 13.09 -3.08
N VAL A 80 25.66 12.37 -2.92
CA VAL A 80 24.42 12.66 -3.64
C VAL A 80 23.90 14.07 -3.31
N LYS A 81 23.91 14.44 -2.03
CA LYS A 81 23.48 15.78 -1.59
C LYS A 81 24.38 16.88 -2.16
N GLU A 82 25.69 16.69 -2.11
CA GLU A 82 26.67 17.66 -2.65
C GLU A 82 26.45 17.90 -4.14
N ILE A 83 26.28 16.82 -4.92
CA ILE A 83 26.05 16.92 -6.37
C ILE A 83 24.70 17.56 -6.68
N ARG A 84 23.65 17.15 -5.99
CA ARG A 84 22.32 17.75 -6.15
C ARG A 84 22.34 19.26 -5.88
N THR A 85 23.02 19.69 -4.83
CA THR A 85 23.17 21.11 -4.50
C THR A 85 23.88 21.88 -5.62
N LYS A 86 24.94 21.29 -6.20
CA LYS A 86 25.66 21.92 -7.32
C LYS A 86 24.79 22.01 -8.58
N ILE A 87 24.02 20.97 -8.90
CA ILE A 87 23.08 21.00 -10.04
C ILE A 87 22.00 22.05 -9.83
N LEU A 88 21.37 22.08 -8.64
CA LEU A 88 20.33 23.05 -8.34
C LEU A 88 20.82 24.51 -8.33
N SER A 89 22.11 24.74 -8.02
CA SER A 89 22.75 26.06 -8.09
C SER A 89 23.32 26.41 -9.47
N GLY A 90 23.24 25.50 -10.45
CA GLY A 90 23.80 25.70 -11.79
C GLY A 90 25.32 25.59 -11.89
N GLN A 91 25.99 25.05 -10.86
CA GLN A 91 27.44 24.80 -10.86
C GLN A 91 27.82 23.53 -11.62
N GLU A 92 26.91 22.60 -11.77
CA GLU A 92 27.09 21.33 -12.49
C GLU A 92 25.91 21.07 -13.43
N ASP A 93 26.17 20.41 -14.54
CA ASP A 93 25.15 20.04 -15.53
C ASP A 93 24.39 18.77 -15.11
N LEU A 94 23.10 18.75 -15.43
CA LEU A 94 22.19 17.60 -15.17
C LEU A 94 22.72 16.29 -15.81
N ARG A 95 23.47 16.37 -16.93
CA ARG A 95 24.06 15.22 -17.60
C ARG A 95 24.98 14.41 -16.69
N LEU A 96 25.56 15.05 -15.66
CA LEU A 96 26.39 14.34 -14.68
C LEU A 96 25.62 13.22 -13.98
N LEU A 97 24.31 13.38 -13.76
CA LEU A 97 23.47 12.32 -13.17
C LEU A 97 23.18 11.17 -14.13
N ILE A 98 23.24 11.43 -15.43
CA ILE A 98 22.93 10.43 -16.47
C ILE A 98 24.20 9.66 -16.85
N ASP A 99 25.31 10.38 -17.08
CA ASP A 99 26.53 9.83 -17.65
C ASP A 99 27.61 9.54 -16.60
N GLY A 100 27.60 10.27 -15.48
CA GLY A 100 28.67 10.26 -14.49
C GLY A 100 28.42 9.43 -13.22
N HIS A 101 27.21 8.96 -12.99
CA HIS A 101 26.81 8.13 -11.84
C HIS A 101 27.36 8.62 -10.47
N PRO A 102 27.23 9.90 -10.12
CA PRO A 102 27.89 10.46 -8.95
C PRO A 102 27.32 9.87 -7.66
N GLY A 103 28.23 9.52 -6.75
CA GLY A 103 27.87 8.95 -5.46
C GLY A 103 27.49 7.48 -5.49
N GLU A 104 27.51 6.80 -6.63
CA GLU A 104 27.32 5.35 -6.69
C GLU A 104 28.46 4.61 -6.02
N LEU A 105 28.10 3.55 -5.29
CA LEU A 105 29.04 2.66 -4.60
C LEU A 105 28.41 1.28 -4.35
N LYS A 106 29.26 0.30 -4.05
CA LYS A 106 28.79 -1.02 -3.63
C LYS A 106 28.39 -1.00 -2.17
N ALA A 107 27.29 -1.71 -1.88
CA ALA A 107 26.87 -2.02 -0.52
C ALA A 107 26.81 -3.53 -0.33
N THR A 108 27.17 -4.00 0.86
CA THR A 108 27.06 -5.39 1.27
C THR A 108 25.86 -5.55 2.21
N ILE A 109 25.00 -6.50 1.88
CA ILE A 109 23.91 -6.93 2.77
C ILE A 109 24.38 -8.21 3.45
N ARG A 110 24.41 -8.20 4.79
CA ARG A 110 24.87 -9.33 5.59
C ARG A 110 24.06 -9.51 6.87
N GLU A 111 24.15 -10.68 7.45
CA GLU A 111 23.62 -10.93 8.78
C GLU A 111 24.66 -10.58 9.84
N GLN A 112 24.20 -9.94 10.90
CA GLN A 112 24.98 -9.68 12.09
C GLN A 112 24.03 -9.75 13.31
N ASP A 113 24.34 -10.64 14.24
CA ASP A 113 23.58 -10.81 15.51
C ASP A 113 22.07 -10.99 15.29
N GLY A 114 21.69 -11.81 14.31
CA GLY A 114 20.28 -12.08 13.95
C GLY A 114 19.59 -10.95 13.18
N LYS A 115 20.26 -9.85 12.92
CA LYS A 115 19.77 -8.72 12.12
C LYS A 115 20.35 -8.75 10.70
N ILE A 116 19.65 -8.14 9.77
CA ILE A 116 20.18 -7.89 8.44
C ILE A 116 20.64 -6.44 8.35
N MET A 117 21.90 -6.26 8.00
CA MET A 117 22.56 -4.97 7.89
C MET A 117 22.91 -4.67 6.43
N MET A 118 22.83 -3.41 6.03
CA MET A 118 23.44 -2.89 4.82
C MET A 118 24.64 -2.04 5.20
N GLU A 119 25.81 -2.37 4.65
CA GLU A 119 27.06 -1.67 4.90
C GLU A 119 27.68 -1.21 3.60
N LYS A 120 28.23 0.00 3.62
CA LYS A 120 28.88 0.61 2.46
C LYS A 120 29.96 1.59 2.88
N THR A 121 31.02 1.69 2.06
CA THR A 121 32.14 2.60 2.31
C THR A 121 32.31 3.55 1.15
N CYS A 122 32.21 4.84 1.40
CA CYS A 122 32.51 5.88 0.45
C CYS A 122 33.98 6.30 0.59
N PRO A 123 34.78 6.36 -0.49
CA PRO A 123 36.17 6.81 -0.42
C PRO A 123 36.34 8.21 0.18
N LYS A 124 35.36 9.10 -0.04
CA LYS A 124 35.37 10.48 0.45
C LYS A 124 34.77 10.65 1.86
N HIS A 125 33.71 9.88 2.20
CA HIS A 125 32.90 10.13 3.39
C HIS A 125 32.92 9.00 4.43
N GLY A 126 33.71 7.93 4.16
CA GLY A 126 33.89 6.83 5.11
C GLY A 126 32.74 5.82 5.12
N PHE A 127 32.61 5.14 6.24
CA PHE A 127 31.71 3.99 6.42
C PHE A 127 30.31 4.40 6.82
N PHE A 128 29.31 3.69 6.28
CA PHE A 128 27.90 3.81 6.63
C PHE A 128 27.32 2.41 6.86
N SER A 129 26.45 2.31 7.87
CA SER A 129 25.71 1.10 8.17
C SER A 129 24.27 1.43 8.52
N ASP A 130 23.32 0.56 8.11
CA ASP A 130 21.91 0.71 8.44
C ASP A 130 21.21 -0.65 8.59
N VAL A 131 20.17 -0.72 9.42
CA VAL A 131 19.40 -1.93 9.67
C VAL A 131 18.36 -2.13 8.57
N MET A 132 18.39 -3.29 7.90
CA MET A 132 17.39 -3.70 6.91
C MET A 132 16.27 -4.54 7.54
N ALA A 133 16.60 -5.34 8.56
CA ALA A 133 15.65 -6.13 9.32
C ALA A 133 16.21 -6.47 10.70
N ILE A 134 15.35 -6.55 11.72
CA ILE A 134 15.72 -6.98 13.08
C ILE A 134 15.61 -8.49 13.27
N ASP A 135 15.13 -9.21 12.28
CA ASP A 135 14.90 -10.66 12.29
C ASP A 135 15.32 -11.24 10.94
N SER A 136 16.46 -11.95 10.92
CA SER A 136 17.01 -12.55 9.70
C SER A 136 16.14 -13.69 9.17
N ALA A 137 15.52 -14.48 10.06
CA ALA A 137 14.65 -15.59 9.66
C ALA A 137 13.39 -15.06 8.97
N PHE A 138 12.78 -14.01 9.51
CA PHE A 138 11.66 -13.32 8.88
C PHE A 138 12.03 -12.76 7.51
N PHE A 139 13.19 -12.09 7.41
CA PHE A 139 13.66 -11.53 6.15
C PHE A 139 13.89 -12.60 5.08
N SER A 140 14.51 -13.74 5.46
CA SER A 140 14.69 -14.89 4.57
C SER A 140 13.36 -15.46 4.07
N ARG A 141 12.39 -15.60 4.96
CA ARG A 141 11.05 -16.07 4.59
C ARG A 141 10.38 -15.15 3.57
N ILE A 142 10.44 -13.84 3.79
CA ILE A 142 9.85 -12.85 2.88
C ILE A 142 10.51 -12.91 1.49
N GLU A 143 11.83 -13.04 1.40
CA GLU A 143 12.54 -13.18 0.12
C GLU A 143 12.21 -14.51 -0.58
N ARG A 144 12.10 -15.61 0.15
CA ARG A 144 11.73 -16.94 -0.39
C ARG A 144 10.34 -16.97 -1.02
N LEU A 145 9.41 -16.19 -0.51
CA LEU A 145 8.03 -16.11 -1.00
C LEU A 145 7.86 -15.23 -2.25
N PHE A 146 8.93 -14.67 -2.77
CA PHE A 146 8.89 -13.85 -3.99
C PHE A 146 8.57 -14.70 -5.23
N PRO A 147 7.53 -14.37 -6.02
CA PRO A 147 7.08 -15.19 -7.15
C PRO A 147 7.83 -14.93 -8.46
N GLY A 148 8.82 -14.05 -8.49
CA GLY A 148 9.53 -13.63 -9.70
C GLY A 148 8.89 -12.43 -10.41
N ARG A 149 9.59 -11.93 -11.42
CA ARG A 149 9.26 -10.75 -12.24
C ARG A 149 8.78 -11.16 -13.62
N ASP A 150 7.86 -10.37 -14.19
CA ASP A 150 7.39 -10.53 -15.57
C ASP A 150 8.39 -10.00 -16.63
N LEU A 151 9.34 -9.20 -16.22
CA LEU A 151 10.35 -8.63 -17.10
C LEU A 151 11.70 -9.29 -16.81
N LYS A 152 12.38 -9.71 -17.89
CA LYS A 152 13.82 -9.98 -17.81
C LYS A 152 14.54 -8.68 -17.45
N ALA A 153 15.63 -8.76 -16.70
CA ALA A 153 16.50 -7.62 -16.51
C ALA A 153 16.89 -7.09 -17.90
N ILE A 154 16.62 -5.83 -18.19
CA ILE A 154 16.89 -5.25 -19.51
C ILE A 154 18.39 -5.13 -19.70
N THR A 155 19.15 -4.99 -18.63
CA THR A 155 20.62 -4.97 -18.64
C THR A 155 21.17 -5.76 -17.46
N GLU A 156 22.15 -6.60 -17.71
CA GLU A 156 23.01 -7.19 -16.67
C GLU A 156 23.97 -6.15 -16.08
N LYS A 157 24.14 -5.02 -16.77
CA LYS A 157 24.99 -3.92 -16.35
C LYS A 157 24.22 -3.00 -15.40
N LEU A 158 24.61 -3.02 -14.17
CA LEU A 158 24.07 -2.20 -13.08
C LEU A 158 24.27 -0.68 -13.28
N HIS A 159 25.05 -0.27 -14.26
CA HIS A 159 25.40 1.14 -14.51
C HIS A 159 24.35 1.99 -15.25
N ASN A 160 23.21 1.43 -15.60
CA ASN A 160 22.12 2.18 -16.24
C ASN A 160 21.08 2.71 -15.26
N HIS A 161 21.46 2.88 -14.00
CA HIS A 161 20.56 3.34 -12.94
C HIS A 161 20.35 4.86 -12.92
N GLY A 162 21.17 5.63 -13.64
CA GLY A 162 21.31 7.07 -13.46
C GLY A 162 20.01 7.84 -13.32
N THR A 163 19.02 7.53 -14.14
CA THR A 163 17.69 8.15 -14.03
C THR A 163 16.70 7.34 -13.22
N SER A 164 16.93 6.03 -13.01
CA SER A 164 15.92 5.09 -12.51
C SER A 164 14.57 5.24 -13.21
N SER A 165 14.60 5.64 -14.48
CA SER A 165 13.39 5.82 -15.28
C SER A 165 12.76 4.46 -15.57
N ILE A 166 11.44 4.46 -15.65
CA ILE A 166 10.66 3.26 -15.93
C ILE A 166 10.15 3.35 -17.36
N GLN A 167 10.81 2.63 -18.25
CA GLN A 167 10.42 2.56 -19.67
C GLN A 167 9.29 1.55 -19.91
N TYR A 168 9.14 0.57 -19.01
CA TYR A 168 8.13 -0.48 -19.12
C TYR A 168 7.36 -0.60 -17.82
N GLY A 169 6.12 -0.19 -17.84
CA GLY A 169 5.23 -0.25 -16.68
C GLY A 169 4.79 -1.66 -16.32
N ARG A 170 4.37 -1.87 -15.09
CA ARG A 170 3.99 -3.15 -14.52
C ARG A 170 2.55 -3.23 -14.04
N GLY A 171 1.76 -2.22 -14.34
CA GLY A 171 0.33 -2.23 -14.06
C GLY A 171 -0.02 -2.20 -12.57
N SER A 172 0.59 -1.31 -11.80
CA SER A 172 0.21 -1.05 -10.42
C SER A 172 -0.36 0.36 -10.27
N VAL A 173 0.25 1.24 -9.52
CA VAL A 173 -0.25 2.57 -9.20
C VAL A 173 0.72 3.63 -9.72
N LEU A 174 0.26 4.48 -10.63
CA LEU A 174 0.97 5.67 -11.06
C LEU A 174 0.79 6.77 -10.02
N THR A 175 1.85 7.43 -9.58
CA THR A 175 1.76 8.59 -8.70
C THR A 175 1.98 9.87 -9.49
N VAL A 176 1.11 10.86 -9.31
CA VAL A 176 1.18 12.17 -9.99
C VAL A 176 1.03 13.27 -8.95
N ASP A 177 2.05 14.10 -8.78
CA ASP A 177 1.99 15.25 -7.91
C ASP A 177 1.36 16.43 -8.65
N LEU A 178 0.17 16.86 -8.21
CA LEU A 178 -0.54 17.98 -8.84
C LEU A 178 0.06 19.32 -8.44
N THR A 179 0.59 19.45 -7.23
CA THR A 179 1.19 20.65 -6.70
C THR A 179 2.16 20.32 -5.57
N ASN A 180 3.21 21.10 -5.39
CA ASN A 180 4.11 20.98 -4.24
C ASN A 180 3.66 21.83 -3.02
N ARG A 181 2.54 22.55 -3.13
CA ARG A 181 1.94 23.30 -2.03
C ARG A 181 1.19 22.40 -1.08
N CYS A 182 1.21 22.73 0.21
CA CYS A 182 0.45 22.02 1.23
C CYS A 182 -0.20 23.01 2.19
N ASN A 183 -1.31 22.59 2.82
CA ASN A 183 -1.94 23.34 3.89
C ASN A 183 -1.51 22.86 5.30
N MET A 184 -0.43 22.05 5.38
CA MET A 184 0.19 21.60 6.63
C MET A 184 1.70 21.83 6.62
N MET A 185 2.30 21.87 7.83
CA MET A 185 3.74 21.96 8.04
C MET A 185 4.23 20.75 8.87
N CYS A 186 4.06 19.57 8.30
CA CYS A 186 4.37 18.30 8.97
C CYS A 186 5.86 18.10 9.20
N ASP A 187 6.15 17.30 10.22
CA ASP A 187 7.47 16.79 10.55
C ASP A 187 7.31 15.34 11.04
N PRO A 188 7.70 14.32 10.25
CA PRO A 188 8.43 14.34 8.97
C PRO A 188 7.61 14.78 7.75
N CYS A 189 8.31 15.25 6.69
CA CYS A 189 7.71 15.52 5.38
C CYS A 189 8.71 15.15 4.27
N PHE A 190 8.45 14.07 3.56
CA PHE A 190 9.39 13.52 2.57
C PHE A 190 9.60 14.38 1.32
N MET A 191 8.73 15.34 1.03
CA MET A 191 8.90 16.29 -0.07
C MET A 191 9.24 17.71 0.35
N ASP A 192 9.36 17.97 1.65
CA ASP A 192 9.64 19.30 2.22
C ASP A 192 8.69 20.40 1.72
N ALA A 193 7.41 20.06 1.64
CA ALA A 193 6.38 20.97 1.13
C ALA A 193 6.41 22.35 1.82
N ASN A 194 6.19 23.41 1.04
CA ASN A 194 6.21 24.82 1.43
C ASN A 194 7.61 25.39 1.80
N GLN A 195 8.70 24.63 1.73
CA GLN A 195 10.05 25.08 2.14
C GLN A 195 11.02 25.23 0.96
N VAL A 196 10.69 24.68 -0.20
CA VAL A 196 11.60 24.63 -1.37
C VAL A 196 11.82 25.98 -2.08
N GLY A 197 11.07 27.02 -1.71
CA GLY A 197 11.25 28.39 -2.23
C GLY A 197 10.58 28.66 -3.59
N TYR A 198 9.95 27.70 -4.20
CA TYR A 198 9.23 27.80 -5.48
C TYR A 198 7.92 27.00 -5.46
N VAL A 199 7.04 27.32 -6.40
CA VAL A 199 5.81 26.57 -6.64
C VAL A 199 5.94 25.80 -7.96
N HIS A 200 5.65 24.52 -7.90
CA HIS A 200 5.43 23.63 -9.03
C HIS A 200 4.01 23.11 -8.98
N GLU A 201 3.21 23.43 -9.97
CA GLU A 201 1.82 23.02 -10.10
C GLU A 201 1.56 22.67 -11.55
N LEU A 202 1.03 21.46 -11.82
CA LEU A 202 0.81 20.97 -13.18
C LEU A 202 -0.30 21.76 -13.86
N SER A 203 -0.09 22.09 -15.13
CA SER A 203 -1.15 22.55 -16.03
C SER A 203 -2.06 21.37 -16.41
N PHE A 204 -3.24 21.65 -16.98
CA PHE A 204 -4.13 20.58 -17.43
C PHE A 204 -3.52 19.83 -18.62
N GLU A 205 -2.80 20.50 -19.48
CA GLU A 205 -2.05 19.91 -20.59
C GLU A 205 -0.97 18.95 -20.11
N ASP A 206 -0.23 19.30 -19.04
CA ASP A 206 0.75 18.42 -18.42
C ASP A 206 0.06 17.16 -17.86
N ILE A 207 -1.06 17.34 -17.12
CA ILE A 207 -1.83 16.24 -16.55
C ILE A 207 -2.31 15.28 -17.65
N GLN A 208 -2.87 15.82 -18.74
CA GLN A 208 -3.32 15.01 -19.86
C GLN A 208 -2.17 14.21 -20.45
N LYS A 209 -1.07 14.88 -20.82
CA LYS A 209 0.09 14.23 -21.43
C LYS A 209 0.68 13.13 -20.53
N ILE A 210 0.88 13.43 -19.25
CA ILE A 210 1.42 12.46 -18.27
C ILE A 210 0.53 11.22 -18.19
N LEU A 211 -0.79 11.40 -18.10
CA LEU A 211 -1.73 10.30 -17.96
C LEU A 211 -1.88 9.49 -19.26
N ASP A 212 -1.90 10.13 -20.41
CA ASP A 212 -2.00 9.48 -21.72
C ASP A 212 -0.74 8.67 -22.03
N ASP A 213 0.44 9.21 -21.75
CA ASP A 213 1.71 8.50 -21.93
C ASP A 213 1.77 7.27 -21.00
N ALA A 214 1.47 7.44 -19.73
CA ALA A 214 1.60 6.40 -18.73
C ALA A 214 0.65 5.20 -18.94
N ILE A 215 -0.59 5.43 -19.41
CA ILE A 215 -1.57 4.36 -19.63
C ILE A 215 -1.16 3.43 -20.77
N THR A 216 -0.24 3.85 -21.65
CA THR A 216 0.25 3.07 -22.79
C THR A 216 1.51 2.28 -22.50
N ILE A 217 2.16 2.48 -21.35
CA ILE A 217 3.44 1.84 -21.01
C ILE A 217 3.30 0.31 -20.96
N LYS A 218 4.27 -0.36 -21.61
CA LYS A 218 4.31 -1.83 -21.77
C LYS A 218 5.31 -2.47 -20.79
N PRO A 219 5.18 -3.78 -20.50
CA PRO A 219 4.25 -4.77 -21.05
C PRO A 219 2.86 -4.75 -20.43
N ARG A 220 2.68 -4.07 -19.30
CA ARG A 220 1.41 -3.93 -18.59
C ARG A 220 1.18 -2.45 -18.31
N ARG A 221 0.07 -1.91 -18.83
CA ARG A 221 -0.30 -0.53 -18.57
C ARG A 221 -0.66 -0.31 -17.10
N GLN A 222 -0.45 0.89 -16.61
CA GLN A 222 -0.90 1.30 -15.29
C GLN A 222 -2.42 1.27 -15.22
N MET A 223 -2.95 0.66 -14.17
CA MET A 223 -4.39 0.53 -13.99
C MET A 223 -4.96 1.51 -12.98
N SER A 224 -4.13 1.98 -12.07
CA SER A 224 -4.50 2.92 -11.02
C SER A 224 -3.64 4.15 -11.12
N VAL A 225 -4.21 5.30 -10.79
CA VAL A 225 -3.49 6.54 -10.60
C VAL A 225 -3.79 7.09 -9.22
N GLN A 226 -2.75 7.58 -8.54
CA GLN A 226 -2.84 8.27 -7.27
C GLN A 226 -2.36 9.70 -7.42
N PHE A 227 -3.27 10.63 -7.31
CA PHE A 227 -2.92 12.04 -7.21
C PHE A 227 -2.35 12.33 -5.84
N SER A 228 -1.21 13.03 -5.82
CA SER A 228 -0.41 13.33 -4.66
C SER A 228 0.18 14.75 -4.78
N GLY A 229 1.22 15.03 -4.02
CA GLY A 229 1.92 16.30 -3.99
C GLY A 229 2.16 16.73 -2.55
N GLY A 230 2.15 18.03 -2.31
CA GLY A 230 2.03 18.54 -0.94
C GLY A 230 0.67 18.15 -0.37
N GLU A 231 -0.38 18.75 -0.92
CA GLU A 231 -1.77 18.32 -0.73
C GLU A 231 -2.49 18.46 -2.07
N PRO A 232 -2.86 17.37 -2.74
CA PRO A 232 -3.41 17.42 -4.09
C PRO A 232 -4.73 18.17 -4.19
N THR A 233 -5.52 18.18 -3.11
CA THR A 233 -6.80 18.88 -3.08
C THR A 233 -6.66 20.41 -3.14
N LEU A 234 -5.45 20.97 -2.97
CA LEU A 234 -5.20 22.40 -3.16
C LEU A 234 -5.08 22.81 -4.63
N SER A 235 -4.77 21.88 -5.52
CA SER A 235 -4.78 22.17 -6.95
C SER A 235 -6.19 22.51 -7.42
N PRO A 236 -6.38 23.62 -8.15
CA PRO A 236 -7.69 23.95 -8.72
C PRO A 236 -8.15 22.91 -9.74
N LEU A 237 -7.21 22.15 -10.32
CA LEU A 237 -7.45 21.11 -11.31
C LEU A 237 -7.70 19.72 -10.71
N PHE A 238 -7.85 19.60 -9.37
CA PHE A 238 -8.01 18.30 -8.72
C PHE A 238 -9.17 17.48 -9.28
N PHE A 239 -10.35 18.07 -9.41
CA PHE A 239 -11.52 17.37 -9.95
C PHE A 239 -11.38 17.07 -11.44
N ASP A 240 -10.81 17.97 -12.21
CA ASP A 240 -10.58 17.78 -13.64
C ASP A 240 -9.57 16.66 -13.91
N ALA A 241 -8.50 16.59 -13.10
CA ALA A 241 -7.53 15.51 -13.16
C ALA A 241 -8.17 14.14 -12.84
N VAL A 242 -9.00 14.08 -11.79
CA VAL A 242 -9.73 12.86 -11.41
C VAL A 242 -10.69 12.44 -12.52
N ALA A 243 -11.45 13.38 -13.07
CA ALA A 243 -12.42 13.11 -14.14
C ALA A 243 -11.72 12.66 -15.44
N TYR A 244 -10.61 13.28 -15.79
CA TYR A 244 -9.83 12.91 -16.97
C TYR A 244 -9.24 11.50 -16.83
N ALA A 245 -8.62 11.19 -15.70
CA ALA A 245 -8.09 9.86 -15.44
C ALA A 245 -9.15 8.76 -15.56
N LYS A 246 -10.35 8.99 -15.01
CA LYS A 246 -11.49 8.09 -15.16
C LYS A 246 -11.92 7.96 -16.64
N LYS A 247 -11.99 9.08 -17.37
CA LYS A 247 -12.42 9.14 -18.78
C LYS A 247 -11.52 8.31 -19.70
N ILE A 248 -10.19 8.38 -19.53
CA ILE A 248 -9.23 7.65 -20.37
C ILE A 248 -9.06 6.19 -19.95
N GLY A 249 -9.69 5.76 -18.84
CA GLY A 249 -9.84 4.36 -18.49
C GLY A 249 -8.94 3.87 -17.36
N TYR A 250 -8.39 4.73 -16.50
CA TYR A 250 -7.79 4.27 -15.24
C TYR A 250 -8.85 3.56 -14.39
N TYR A 251 -8.55 2.34 -14.01
CA TYR A 251 -9.49 1.48 -13.30
C TYR A 251 -9.78 1.98 -11.87
N CYS A 252 -8.76 2.49 -11.18
CA CYS A 252 -8.89 3.06 -9.85
C CYS A 252 -8.20 4.42 -9.78
N VAL A 253 -8.96 5.46 -9.52
CA VAL A 253 -8.45 6.80 -9.27
C VAL A 253 -8.41 7.04 -7.78
N GLN A 254 -7.25 7.42 -7.26
CA GLN A 254 -6.94 7.55 -5.84
C GLN A 254 -6.38 8.94 -5.54
N ALA A 255 -6.44 9.37 -4.27
CA ALA A 255 -5.78 10.58 -3.80
C ALA A 255 -5.06 10.32 -2.47
N ALA A 256 -3.78 10.69 -2.37
CA ALA A 256 -3.08 10.78 -1.09
C ALA A 256 -3.36 12.13 -0.48
N THR A 257 -4.00 12.18 0.68
CA THR A 257 -4.52 13.43 1.26
C THR A 257 -4.37 13.48 2.77
N ASN A 258 -4.22 14.67 3.29
CA ASN A 258 -4.31 14.92 4.71
C ASN A 258 -5.77 15.02 5.24
N GLY A 259 -6.75 15.05 4.35
CA GLY A 259 -8.18 15.02 4.68
C GLY A 259 -8.80 16.34 5.12
N ILE A 260 -8.04 17.43 5.24
CA ILE A 260 -8.55 18.70 5.77
C ILE A 260 -9.69 19.25 4.91
N ARG A 261 -9.56 19.29 3.59
CA ARG A 261 -10.65 19.78 2.73
C ARG A 261 -11.86 18.86 2.74
N PHE A 262 -11.68 17.55 2.86
CA PHE A 262 -12.78 16.59 3.05
C PHE A 262 -13.52 16.78 4.37
N THR A 263 -12.88 17.43 5.36
CA THR A 263 -13.48 17.77 6.64
C THR A 263 -14.23 19.11 6.60
N LEU A 264 -13.56 20.13 6.06
CA LEU A 264 -14.05 21.52 6.15
C LEU A 264 -15.09 21.87 5.08
N GLU A 265 -15.09 21.19 3.94
CA GLU A 265 -16.00 21.43 2.83
C GLU A 265 -16.97 20.24 2.69
N PRO A 266 -18.22 20.33 3.20
CA PRO A 266 -19.14 19.18 3.27
C PRO A 266 -19.38 18.46 1.93
N ASP A 267 -19.46 19.23 0.84
CA ASP A 267 -19.73 18.69 -0.50
C ASP A 267 -18.48 18.21 -1.24
N PHE A 268 -17.27 18.43 -0.69
CA PHE A 268 -16.04 18.11 -1.37
C PHE A 268 -15.90 16.61 -1.69
N ALA A 269 -16.25 15.76 -0.73
CA ALA A 269 -16.21 14.31 -0.91
C ALA A 269 -17.19 13.84 -1.98
N LYS A 270 -18.40 14.42 -2.01
CA LYS A 270 -19.42 14.11 -3.02
C LYS A 270 -18.94 14.50 -4.43
N LYS A 271 -18.45 15.74 -4.59
CA LYS A 271 -17.89 16.21 -5.87
C LYS A 271 -16.71 15.35 -6.34
N ALA A 272 -15.81 14.96 -5.42
CA ALA A 272 -14.70 14.08 -5.74
C ALA A 272 -15.17 12.69 -6.21
N ARG A 273 -16.22 12.13 -5.58
CA ARG A 273 -16.83 10.86 -5.99
C ARG A 273 -17.50 10.97 -7.37
N GLU A 274 -18.22 12.02 -7.63
CA GLU A 274 -18.85 12.31 -8.93
C GLU A 274 -17.80 12.44 -10.03
N ALA A 275 -16.69 13.13 -9.79
CA ALA A 275 -15.54 13.19 -10.69
C ALA A 275 -14.93 11.81 -10.96
N GLY A 276 -14.98 10.89 -10.01
CA GLY A 276 -14.50 9.52 -10.18
C GLY A 276 -13.52 9.02 -9.14
N LEU A 277 -13.27 9.80 -8.08
CA LEU A 277 -12.41 9.35 -6.98
C LEU A 277 -13.00 8.11 -6.31
N ARG A 278 -12.19 7.08 -6.13
CA ARG A 278 -12.61 5.81 -5.55
C ARG A 278 -11.99 5.53 -4.19
N VAL A 279 -10.75 5.95 -3.99
CA VAL A 279 -9.98 5.65 -2.78
C VAL A 279 -9.28 6.91 -2.29
N ALA A 280 -9.39 7.19 -1.00
CA ALA A 280 -8.59 8.18 -0.29
C ALA A 280 -7.53 7.48 0.56
N TYR A 281 -6.26 7.72 0.25
CA TYR A 281 -5.11 7.38 1.09
C TYR A 281 -4.96 8.48 2.12
N LEU A 282 -5.61 8.30 3.26
CA LEU A 282 -5.73 9.31 4.31
C LEU A 282 -4.58 9.17 5.31
N GLN A 283 -3.78 10.20 5.46
CA GLN A 283 -2.75 10.26 6.50
C GLN A 283 -3.39 10.10 7.89
N PHE A 284 -2.84 9.15 8.73
CA PHE A 284 -3.44 8.77 10.00
C PHE A 284 -2.39 8.10 10.91
N ASP A 285 -1.68 8.86 11.74
CA ASP A 285 -0.48 8.38 12.44
C ASP A 285 -0.74 7.76 13.82
N GLY A 286 -2.00 7.76 14.29
CA GLY A 286 -2.36 7.17 15.57
C GLY A 286 -3.80 7.46 15.98
N VAL A 287 -4.24 6.89 17.08
CA VAL A 287 -5.57 7.10 17.67
C VAL A 287 -5.46 8.12 18.80
N GLY A 288 -6.26 9.18 18.73
CA GLY A 288 -6.23 10.33 19.66
C GLY A 288 -5.33 11.48 19.21
N ASN A 289 -5.70 12.70 19.59
CA ASN A 289 -5.04 13.92 19.16
C ASN A 289 -3.55 14.00 19.55
N LYS A 290 -3.18 13.47 20.71
CA LYS A 290 -1.78 13.48 21.20
C LYS A 290 -0.83 12.75 20.24
N ASN A 291 -1.31 11.74 19.53
CA ASN A 291 -0.53 10.93 18.61
C ASN A 291 -0.30 11.59 17.24
N HIS A 292 -0.86 12.78 17.04
CA HIS A 292 -0.71 13.59 15.83
C HIS A 292 0.08 14.89 16.05
N MET A 293 0.60 15.15 17.24
CA MET A 293 1.22 16.45 17.58
C MET A 293 2.44 16.80 16.71
N HIS A 294 3.16 15.81 16.19
CA HIS A 294 4.24 15.99 15.22
C HIS A 294 3.75 16.59 13.88
N ARG A 295 2.45 16.52 13.60
CA ARG A 295 1.82 17.17 12.43
C ARG A 295 1.42 18.63 12.68
N LYS A 296 1.69 19.15 13.89
CA LYS A 296 1.54 20.57 14.28
C LYS A 296 0.10 21.12 14.24
N ILE A 297 -0.91 20.24 14.38
CA ILE A 297 -2.33 20.57 14.53
C ILE A 297 -2.85 19.83 15.77
N SER A 298 -3.52 20.54 16.69
CA SER A 298 -3.88 19.97 18.00
C SER A 298 -5.04 18.98 17.93
N ASN A 299 -6.08 19.27 17.14
CA ASN A 299 -7.27 18.44 16.98
C ASN A 299 -7.26 17.61 15.70
N LEU A 300 -6.06 17.19 15.22
CA LEU A 300 -5.95 16.53 13.92
C LEU A 300 -6.68 15.18 13.87
N PHE A 301 -6.75 14.44 14.97
CA PHE A 301 -7.51 13.19 15.03
C PHE A 301 -9.01 13.44 14.78
N ASP A 302 -9.59 14.47 15.38
CA ASP A 302 -11.00 14.84 15.15
C ASP A 302 -11.25 15.20 13.67
N VAL A 303 -10.31 15.90 13.05
CA VAL A 303 -10.33 16.19 11.61
C VAL A 303 -10.35 14.89 10.80
N LYS A 304 -9.51 13.88 11.18
CA LYS A 304 -9.49 12.58 10.49
C LYS A 304 -10.82 11.83 10.64
N LEU A 305 -11.41 11.84 11.83
CA LEU A 305 -12.70 11.18 12.05
C LEU A 305 -13.78 11.78 11.12
N ARG A 306 -13.82 13.10 11.02
CA ARG A 306 -14.77 13.79 10.14
C ARG A 306 -14.49 13.49 8.67
N ALA A 307 -13.22 13.51 8.25
CA ALA A 307 -12.83 13.16 6.89
C ALA A 307 -13.26 11.73 6.52
N ILE A 308 -13.02 10.74 7.41
CA ILE A 308 -13.42 9.35 7.19
C ILE A 308 -14.94 9.24 7.04
N GLN A 309 -15.72 9.95 7.89
CA GLN A 309 -17.18 9.94 7.80
C GLN A 309 -17.66 10.50 6.46
N ASN A 310 -17.17 11.67 6.05
CA ASN A 310 -17.59 12.33 4.82
C ASN A 310 -17.20 11.50 3.57
N LEU A 311 -16.02 10.90 3.57
CA LEU A 311 -15.57 9.99 2.51
C LEU A 311 -16.46 8.74 2.42
N TYR A 312 -16.76 8.11 3.55
CA TYR A 312 -17.65 6.95 3.62
C TYR A 312 -19.05 7.27 3.12
N ASP A 313 -19.63 8.40 3.53
CA ASP A 313 -20.98 8.83 3.12
C ASP A 313 -21.04 9.09 1.60
N ALA A 314 -19.97 9.64 1.04
CA ALA A 314 -19.80 9.82 -0.40
C ALA A 314 -19.52 8.52 -1.18
N GLY A 315 -19.26 7.39 -0.50
CA GLY A 315 -18.93 6.12 -1.13
C GLY A 315 -17.49 6.02 -1.63
N ILE A 316 -16.57 6.74 -1.01
CA ILE A 316 -15.12 6.67 -1.24
C ILE A 316 -14.50 5.75 -0.19
N ASP A 317 -13.70 4.78 -0.63
CA ASP A 317 -12.95 3.90 0.28
C ASP A 317 -11.82 4.65 0.98
N VAL A 318 -11.60 4.31 2.24
CA VAL A 318 -10.53 4.89 3.03
C VAL A 318 -9.43 3.87 3.29
N VAL A 319 -8.20 4.27 2.97
CA VAL A 319 -6.96 3.61 3.37
C VAL A 319 -6.29 4.48 4.42
N LEU A 320 -6.04 3.94 5.60
CA LEU A 320 -5.25 4.65 6.61
C LEU A 320 -3.77 4.56 6.26
N VAL A 321 -3.12 5.70 6.08
CA VAL A 321 -1.68 5.80 5.83
C VAL A 321 -0.98 6.26 7.10
N VAL A 322 -0.18 5.37 7.66
CA VAL A 322 0.41 5.54 8.99
C VAL A 322 1.93 5.61 8.86
N THR A 323 2.51 6.80 8.96
CA THR A 323 3.97 6.94 9.04
C THR A 323 4.43 6.48 10.41
N ILE A 324 5.27 5.44 10.47
CA ILE A 324 5.79 4.88 11.72
C ILE A 324 7.24 5.27 11.91
N VAL A 325 7.51 5.87 13.05
CA VAL A 325 8.84 6.23 13.54
C VAL A 325 9.09 5.50 14.83
N ASN A 326 10.18 4.74 14.90
CA ASN A 326 10.54 4.02 16.12
C ASN A 326 10.71 5.00 17.28
N THR A 327 10.28 4.62 18.47
CA THR A 327 10.31 5.42 19.72
C THR A 327 9.39 6.66 19.71
N ILE A 328 8.73 6.98 18.61
CA ILE A 328 7.79 8.13 18.51
C ILE A 328 6.35 7.65 18.54
N ASN A 329 5.94 6.84 17.56
CA ASN A 329 4.55 6.38 17.44
C ASN A 329 4.41 4.88 17.12
N ASN A 330 5.48 4.09 17.22
CA ASN A 330 5.40 2.64 16.98
C ASN A 330 4.45 1.93 17.96
N HIS A 331 4.22 2.48 19.15
CA HIS A 331 3.22 2.01 20.11
C HIS A 331 1.77 2.17 19.59
N GLN A 332 1.56 2.93 18.51
CA GLN A 332 0.24 3.13 17.90
C GLN A 332 -0.15 2.05 16.88
N VAL A 333 0.72 1.09 16.58
CA VAL A 333 0.43 0.00 15.63
C VAL A 333 -0.82 -0.77 16.05
N GLY A 334 -0.87 -1.22 17.31
CA GLY A 334 -2.02 -1.93 17.86
C GLY A 334 -3.30 -1.10 17.89
N PRO A 335 -3.31 0.09 18.50
CA PRO A 335 -4.46 0.98 18.52
C PRO A 335 -5.05 1.30 17.14
N VAL A 336 -4.21 1.55 16.12
CA VAL A 336 -4.68 1.81 14.75
C VAL A 336 -5.36 0.58 14.15
N ILE A 337 -4.81 -0.62 14.37
CA ILE A 337 -5.43 -1.87 13.89
C ILE A 337 -6.78 -2.09 14.56
N GLN A 338 -6.88 -1.90 15.88
CA GLN A 338 -8.13 -2.03 16.61
C GLN A 338 -9.18 -1.02 16.13
N PHE A 339 -8.80 0.24 15.93
CA PHE A 339 -9.66 1.26 15.36
C PHE A 339 -10.18 0.87 13.97
N ALA A 340 -9.33 0.31 13.12
CA ALA A 340 -9.72 -0.13 11.80
C ALA A 340 -10.65 -1.37 11.83
N ILE A 341 -10.47 -2.30 12.75
CA ILE A 341 -11.37 -3.46 12.95
C ILE A 341 -12.77 -2.97 13.35
N GLU A 342 -12.86 -2.07 14.32
CA GLU A 342 -14.15 -1.50 14.77
C GLU A 342 -14.87 -0.73 13.65
N ASN A 343 -14.11 -0.13 12.73
CA ASN A 343 -14.61 0.67 11.62
C ASN A 343 -14.37 0.01 10.24
N ALA A 344 -14.30 -1.33 10.19
CA ALA A 344 -13.98 -2.06 8.96
C ALA A 344 -15.00 -1.87 7.82
N ASP A 345 -16.19 -1.37 8.12
CA ASP A 345 -17.19 -0.95 7.14
C ASP A 345 -16.77 0.32 6.38
N LYS A 346 -15.95 1.19 6.99
CA LYS A 346 -15.46 2.47 6.44
C LYS A 346 -14.02 2.37 5.96
N ILE A 347 -13.19 1.56 6.62
CA ILE A 347 -11.75 1.43 6.39
C ILE A 347 -11.48 0.07 5.74
N SER A 348 -10.83 0.08 4.58
CA SER A 348 -10.54 -1.16 3.84
C SER A 348 -9.12 -1.67 4.00
N PHE A 349 -8.20 -0.78 4.35
CA PHE A 349 -6.78 -1.07 4.31
C PHE A 349 -6.03 -0.17 5.28
N ILE A 350 -4.98 -0.71 5.91
CA ILE A 350 -4.02 0.06 6.69
C ILE A 350 -2.66 -0.09 6.01
N SER A 351 -2.08 1.04 5.60
CA SER A 351 -0.75 1.11 5.01
C SER A 351 0.21 1.73 6.02
N PHE A 352 0.90 0.89 6.77
CA PHE A 352 2.00 1.34 7.60
C PHE A 352 3.21 1.67 6.74
N GLN A 353 3.79 2.83 6.96
CA GLN A 353 4.96 3.30 6.22
C GLN A 353 6.10 3.58 7.19
N PRO A 354 7.02 2.62 7.36
CA PRO A 354 8.27 2.91 8.07
C PRO A 354 8.91 4.18 7.54
N VAL A 355 9.36 5.05 8.45
CA VAL A 355 9.95 6.33 8.09
C VAL A 355 11.12 6.18 7.11
N SER A 356 11.14 7.05 6.11
CA SER A 356 12.25 7.25 5.18
C SER A 356 12.84 8.63 5.47
N PHE A 357 14.11 8.69 5.83
CA PHE A 357 14.80 9.93 6.16
C PHE A 357 15.18 10.67 4.88
N THR A 358 14.24 11.40 4.35
CA THR A 358 14.34 12.18 3.11
C THR A 358 13.50 13.44 3.19
N GLY A 359 13.70 14.39 2.29
CA GLY A 359 13.03 15.68 2.33
C GLY A 359 13.44 16.48 3.56
N ARG A 360 12.49 16.83 4.44
CA ARG A 360 12.76 17.62 5.64
C ARG A 360 13.69 16.93 6.63
N ASP A 361 13.68 15.59 6.68
CA ASP A 361 14.47 14.80 7.61
C ASP A 361 15.76 14.22 6.99
N GLU A 362 16.15 14.69 5.82
CA GLU A 362 17.32 14.16 5.10
C GLU A 362 18.64 14.42 5.84
N ASP A 363 18.71 15.44 6.69
CA ASP A 363 19.89 15.82 7.47
C ASP A 363 19.93 15.25 8.88
N ILE A 364 19.17 14.18 9.11
CA ILE A 364 19.14 13.49 10.40
C ILE A 364 20.54 12.98 10.80
N ASP A 365 20.90 13.16 12.07
CA ASP A 365 22.15 12.60 12.63
C ASP A 365 22.08 11.09 12.78
N ASP A 366 23.25 10.44 12.87
CA ASP A 366 23.37 8.98 12.89
C ASP A 366 22.75 8.36 14.15
N GLU A 367 22.83 9.02 15.31
CA GLU A 367 22.26 8.53 16.57
C GLU A 367 20.73 8.56 16.50
N THR A 368 20.16 9.68 16.12
CA THR A 368 18.71 9.85 15.98
C THR A 368 18.16 8.91 14.90
N ARG A 369 18.84 8.79 13.75
CA ARG A 369 18.46 7.86 12.71
C ARG A 369 18.44 6.41 13.20
N SER A 370 19.49 5.97 13.88
CA SER A 370 19.58 4.60 14.42
C SER A 370 18.45 4.31 15.41
N ARG A 371 18.15 5.26 16.29
CA ARG A 371 17.07 5.15 17.28
C ARG A 371 15.68 5.14 16.64
N GLN A 372 15.46 5.97 15.62
CA GLN A 372 14.17 6.14 14.97
C GLN A 372 13.93 5.20 13.78
N ARG A 373 14.96 4.44 13.36
CA ARG A 373 14.83 3.48 12.27
C ARG A 373 13.77 2.43 12.60
N TYR A 374 12.79 2.31 11.73
CA TYR A 374 11.75 1.29 11.76
C TYR A 374 11.79 0.49 10.47
N THR A 375 11.62 -0.83 10.53
CA THR A 375 11.68 -1.73 9.37
C THR A 375 10.41 -2.57 9.28
N LEU A 376 10.24 -3.29 8.17
CA LEU A 376 9.08 -4.18 7.99
C LEU A 376 9.05 -5.32 9.01
N SER A 377 10.22 -5.81 9.48
CA SER A 377 10.27 -6.82 10.54
C SER A 377 9.83 -6.26 11.89
N HIS A 378 10.16 -5.00 12.23
CA HIS A 378 9.59 -4.33 13.41
C HIS A 378 8.06 -4.34 13.33
N LEU A 379 7.47 -3.97 12.19
CA LEU A 379 6.02 -3.94 12.02
C LEU A 379 5.38 -5.31 12.31
N ALA A 380 5.93 -6.39 11.75
CA ALA A 380 5.37 -7.72 11.96
C ALA A 380 5.43 -8.14 13.43
N HIS A 381 6.52 -7.81 14.14
CA HIS A 381 6.68 -8.08 15.57
C HIS A 381 5.82 -7.17 16.45
N ASP A 382 5.67 -5.88 16.11
CA ASP A 382 4.82 -4.95 16.84
C ASP A 382 3.34 -5.34 16.73
N VAL A 383 2.87 -5.75 15.55
CA VAL A 383 1.49 -6.26 15.41
C VAL A 383 1.28 -7.48 16.31
N LYS A 384 2.24 -8.41 16.37
CA LYS A 384 2.15 -9.56 17.26
C LYS A 384 2.14 -9.14 18.73
N SER A 385 3.11 -8.33 19.15
CA SER A 385 3.31 -7.97 20.56
C SER A 385 2.18 -7.09 21.10
N GLN A 386 1.65 -6.17 20.30
CA GLN A 386 0.62 -5.23 20.73
C GLN A 386 -0.80 -5.77 20.59
N THR A 387 -1.04 -6.74 19.71
CA THR A 387 -2.41 -7.21 19.42
C THR A 387 -2.60 -8.72 19.51
N GLY A 388 -1.55 -9.51 19.38
CA GLY A 388 -1.66 -10.98 19.25
C GLY A 388 -2.34 -11.45 17.96
N ILE A 389 -2.69 -10.55 17.03
CA ILE A 389 -3.51 -10.83 15.85
C ILE A 389 -2.76 -11.70 14.84
N THR A 390 -1.46 -11.46 14.62
CA THR A 390 -0.66 -12.15 13.60
C THR A 390 0.61 -12.75 14.16
N GLU A 391 1.06 -13.85 13.52
CA GLU A 391 2.37 -14.45 13.74
C GLU A 391 3.32 -14.07 12.60
N PRO A 392 4.49 -13.46 12.88
CA PRO A 392 5.41 -13.00 11.83
C PRO A 392 5.76 -14.08 10.82
N MET A 393 6.08 -15.28 11.27
CA MET A 393 6.53 -16.38 10.41
C MET A 393 5.38 -17.12 9.69
N ARG A 394 4.11 -16.81 9.96
CA ARG A 394 2.95 -17.47 9.33
C ARG A 394 2.13 -16.50 8.48
N ASP A 395 1.83 -15.31 9.01
CA ASP A 395 0.74 -14.47 8.52
C ASP A 395 1.19 -13.34 7.60
N TRP A 396 2.50 -13.13 7.44
CA TRP A 396 3.04 -12.05 6.63
C TRP A 396 3.67 -12.56 5.35
N PHE A 397 3.39 -11.85 4.25
CA PHE A 397 3.87 -12.16 2.90
C PHE A 397 4.45 -10.92 2.26
N PRO A 398 5.46 -11.03 1.38
CA PRO A 398 5.84 -9.88 0.55
C PRO A 398 4.63 -9.45 -0.29
N LEU A 399 4.42 -8.16 -0.47
CA LEU A 399 3.31 -7.65 -1.29
C LEU A 399 3.33 -8.23 -2.71
N SER A 400 4.51 -8.55 -3.21
CA SER A 400 4.70 -9.22 -4.50
C SER A 400 4.15 -10.65 -4.57
N ALA A 401 3.94 -11.32 -3.43
CA ALA A 401 3.41 -12.69 -3.42
C ALA A 401 2.01 -12.78 -4.06
N VAL A 402 1.21 -11.72 -3.99
CA VAL A 402 -0.10 -11.64 -4.67
C VAL A 402 0.03 -11.76 -6.20
N GLY A 403 1.24 -11.64 -6.74
CA GLY A 403 1.53 -11.82 -8.16
C GLY A 403 1.08 -13.18 -8.70
N ALA A 404 1.16 -14.24 -7.92
CA ALA A 404 0.66 -15.57 -8.30
C ALA A 404 -0.87 -15.58 -8.54
N VAL A 405 -1.61 -14.87 -7.67
CA VAL A 405 -3.08 -14.74 -7.81
C VAL A 405 -3.43 -13.82 -8.98
N SER A 406 -2.65 -12.75 -9.18
CA SER A 406 -2.86 -11.84 -10.32
C SER A 406 -2.65 -12.55 -11.65
N ASP A 407 -1.61 -13.38 -11.77
CA ASP A 407 -1.36 -14.19 -12.97
C ASP A 407 -2.50 -15.19 -13.21
N LEU A 408 -2.94 -15.88 -12.16
CA LEU A 408 -4.07 -16.77 -12.23
C LEU A 408 -5.34 -16.05 -12.69
N THR A 409 -5.61 -14.87 -12.13
CA THR A 409 -6.79 -14.07 -12.50
C THR A 409 -6.72 -13.62 -13.96
N ASP A 410 -5.56 -13.15 -14.43
CA ASP A 410 -5.36 -12.79 -15.84
C ASP A 410 -5.58 -13.99 -16.76
N TYR A 411 -5.12 -15.18 -16.33
CA TYR A 411 -5.34 -16.42 -17.06
C TYR A 411 -6.82 -16.82 -17.11
N LEU A 412 -7.55 -16.68 -16.01
CA LEU A 412 -8.99 -16.98 -15.94
C LEU A 412 -9.86 -16.02 -16.74
N LYS A 413 -9.47 -14.77 -16.86
CA LYS A 413 -10.12 -13.76 -17.71
C LYS A 413 -9.97 -14.07 -19.20
N GLY A 414 -8.89 -14.73 -19.57
CA GLY A 414 -8.64 -15.20 -20.95
C GLY A 414 -8.08 -14.12 -21.89
N PRO A 415 -7.88 -14.49 -23.17
CA PRO A 415 -7.20 -13.64 -24.15
C PRO A 415 -7.98 -12.37 -24.54
N ALA A 416 -9.30 -12.38 -24.45
CA ALA A 416 -10.16 -11.24 -24.82
C ALA A 416 -10.29 -10.17 -23.72
N ALA A 417 -9.59 -10.33 -22.58
CA ALA A 417 -9.66 -9.35 -21.50
C ALA A 417 -9.03 -8.02 -21.93
N ASP A 418 -9.75 -6.91 -21.72
CA ASP A 418 -9.28 -5.55 -22.04
C ASP A 418 -8.27 -5.03 -21.01
N TRP A 419 -8.32 -5.53 -19.79
CA TRP A 419 -7.49 -5.09 -18.66
C TRP A 419 -6.85 -6.26 -17.92
N GLY A 420 -5.58 -6.09 -17.59
CA GLY A 420 -4.87 -6.98 -16.67
C GLY A 420 -5.34 -6.79 -15.22
N THR A 421 -5.08 -7.78 -14.38
CA THR A 421 -5.25 -7.65 -12.94
C THR A 421 -4.12 -6.80 -12.36
N MET A 422 -4.42 -5.93 -11.41
CA MET A 422 -3.42 -5.15 -10.70
C MET A 422 -2.40 -6.07 -10.05
N LYS A 423 -1.11 -5.77 -10.19
CA LYS A 423 -0.02 -6.62 -9.79
C LYS A 423 1.01 -5.87 -8.97
N CYS A 424 1.35 -6.40 -7.80
CA CYS A 424 2.45 -5.93 -7.00
C CYS A 424 3.73 -6.73 -7.33
N GLY A 425 4.45 -6.36 -8.39
CA GLY A 425 5.71 -7.00 -8.79
C GLY A 425 6.97 -6.39 -8.16
N CYS A 426 6.84 -5.65 -7.05
CA CYS A 426 7.96 -4.98 -6.38
C CYS A 426 8.95 -5.98 -5.76
N HIS A 427 10.15 -5.48 -5.46
CA HIS A 427 11.14 -6.25 -4.70
C HIS A 427 10.54 -6.72 -3.37
N PRO A 428 10.82 -7.96 -2.90
CA PRO A 428 10.20 -8.50 -1.69
C PRO A 428 10.44 -7.63 -0.45
N ASN A 429 11.56 -6.91 -0.39
CA ASN A 429 11.91 -6.03 0.73
C ASN A 429 11.27 -4.62 0.64
N CYS A 430 10.42 -4.35 -0.37
CA CYS A 430 9.70 -3.08 -0.45
C CYS A 430 8.44 -3.05 0.41
N GLY A 431 7.81 -4.22 0.64
CA GLY A 431 6.60 -4.24 1.42
C GLY A 431 6.12 -5.64 1.77
N ILE A 432 5.42 -5.73 2.89
CA ILE A 432 4.79 -6.94 3.42
C ILE A 432 3.31 -6.70 3.67
N GLY A 433 2.53 -7.75 3.71
CA GLY A 433 1.10 -7.66 3.98
C GLY A 433 0.53 -8.89 4.63
N SER A 434 -0.56 -8.64 5.34
CA SER A 434 -1.47 -9.62 5.92
C SER A 434 -2.91 -9.17 5.69
N ALA A 435 -3.88 -10.03 6.00
CA ALA A 435 -5.29 -9.71 5.87
C ALA A 435 -6.11 -10.34 6.99
N LEU A 436 -7.09 -9.60 7.46
CA LEU A 436 -8.08 -10.06 8.43
C LEU A 436 -9.44 -10.23 7.76
N LEU A 437 -10.10 -11.30 8.10
CA LEU A 437 -11.52 -11.47 7.87
C LEU A 437 -12.26 -10.88 9.07
N VAL A 438 -13.12 -9.88 8.86
CA VAL A 438 -13.83 -9.16 9.92
C VAL A 438 -15.34 -9.24 9.70
N SER A 439 -16.09 -9.68 10.72
CA SER A 439 -17.55 -9.60 10.69
C SER A 439 -18.01 -8.16 10.85
N LYS A 440 -18.80 -7.66 9.93
CA LYS A 440 -19.36 -6.31 9.98
C LYS A 440 -20.25 -6.10 11.21
N LYS A 441 -21.03 -7.11 11.56
CA LYS A 441 -22.02 -7.04 12.64
C LYS A 441 -21.39 -7.23 14.02
N THR A 442 -20.59 -8.29 14.19
CA THR A 442 -20.07 -8.67 15.51
C THR A 442 -18.67 -8.15 15.79
N LYS A 443 -17.97 -7.63 14.78
CA LYS A 443 -16.56 -7.23 14.82
C LYS A 443 -15.59 -8.36 15.19
N LYS A 444 -16.08 -9.61 15.30
CA LYS A 444 -15.20 -10.78 15.39
C LYS A 444 -14.34 -10.89 14.14
N TRP A 445 -13.11 -11.25 14.32
CA TRP A 445 -12.11 -11.34 13.24
C TRP A 445 -11.28 -12.61 13.32
N ALA A 446 -10.64 -12.96 12.21
CA ALA A 446 -9.59 -13.98 12.14
C ALA A 446 -8.57 -13.59 11.05
N PRO A 447 -7.27 -13.90 11.22
CA PRO A 447 -6.31 -13.82 10.13
C PRO A 447 -6.77 -14.70 8.95
N LEU A 448 -6.73 -14.15 7.75
CA LEU A 448 -7.14 -14.90 6.54
C LEU A 448 -6.26 -16.14 6.34
N THR A 449 -5.01 -16.08 6.77
CA THR A 449 -4.03 -17.18 6.74
C THR A 449 -4.38 -18.38 7.64
N GLN A 450 -5.21 -18.19 8.65
CA GLN A 450 -5.77 -19.28 9.44
C GLN A 450 -6.98 -19.91 8.75
N VAL A 451 -7.80 -19.10 8.07
CA VAL A 451 -9.01 -19.57 7.38
C VAL A 451 -8.66 -20.32 6.09
N ILE A 452 -7.60 -19.91 5.41
CA ILE A 452 -7.09 -20.54 4.19
C ILE A 452 -5.56 -20.62 4.23
N ASN A 453 -4.99 -21.76 3.84
CA ASN A 453 -3.54 -21.89 3.68
C ASN A 453 -3.07 -21.11 2.45
N ILE A 454 -2.74 -19.83 2.66
CA ILE A 454 -2.38 -18.88 1.60
C ILE A 454 -1.11 -19.30 0.85
N GLU A 455 -0.07 -19.80 1.54
CA GLU A 455 1.19 -20.21 0.93
C GLU A 455 0.96 -21.37 -0.05
N ARG A 456 0.21 -22.39 0.39
CA ARG A 456 -0.17 -23.51 -0.48
C ARG A 456 -1.09 -23.07 -1.63
N PHE A 457 -2.00 -22.14 -1.38
CA PHE A 457 -2.85 -21.59 -2.43
C PHE A 457 -2.06 -20.85 -3.51
N PHE A 458 -1.01 -20.10 -3.14
CA PHE A 458 -0.13 -19.46 -4.12
C PHE A 458 0.66 -20.48 -4.96
N GLU A 459 1.08 -21.60 -4.36
CA GLU A 459 1.71 -22.69 -5.10
C GLU A 459 0.73 -23.33 -6.10
N ASP A 460 -0.50 -23.57 -5.66
CA ASP A 460 -1.56 -24.11 -6.52
C ASP A 460 -1.87 -23.15 -7.67
N ALA A 461 -1.96 -21.86 -7.40
CA ALA A 461 -2.19 -20.82 -8.42
C ALA A 461 -1.11 -20.88 -9.51
N ARG A 462 0.16 -21.07 -9.13
CA ARG A 462 1.27 -21.26 -10.10
C ARG A 462 1.08 -22.52 -10.93
N ILE A 463 0.77 -23.65 -10.27
CA ILE A 463 0.56 -24.93 -10.96
C ILE A 463 -0.57 -24.83 -11.98
N ILE A 464 -1.69 -24.18 -11.61
CA ILE A 464 -2.84 -24.00 -12.51
C ILE A 464 -2.42 -23.12 -13.72
N THR A 465 -1.75 -22.01 -13.45
CA THR A 465 -1.33 -21.08 -14.50
C THR A 465 -0.31 -21.71 -15.45
N ASP A 466 0.72 -22.40 -14.91
CA ASP A 466 1.75 -23.03 -15.72
C ASP A 466 1.22 -24.20 -16.55
N SER A 467 0.25 -24.95 -16.02
CA SER A 467 -0.37 -26.06 -16.75
C SER A 467 -1.18 -25.64 -17.97
N ALA A 468 -1.71 -24.42 -17.97
CA ALA A 468 -2.43 -23.78 -19.08
C ALA A 468 -3.52 -24.70 -19.71
N ARG A 469 -4.40 -25.28 -18.87
CA ARG A 469 -5.46 -26.23 -19.28
C ARG A 469 -6.70 -25.56 -19.89
N GLY A 470 -6.65 -24.29 -20.12
CA GLY A 470 -7.78 -23.47 -20.60
C GLY A 470 -8.68 -22.96 -19.45
N PRO A 471 -9.49 -21.94 -19.71
CA PRO A 471 -10.22 -21.19 -18.66
C PRO A 471 -11.21 -22.06 -17.88
N PHE A 472 -11.90 -22.98 -18.51
CA PHE A 472 -12.89 -23.85 -17.85
C PHE A 472 -12.24 -24.74 -16.78
N TRP A 473 -11.22 -25.53 -17.18
CA TRP A 473 -10.53 -26.44 -16.26
C TRP A 473 -9.79 -25.67 -15.17
N SER A 474 -9.23 -24.51 -15.52
CA SER A 474 -8.55 -23.66 -14.53
C SER A 474 -9.53 -23.17 -13.45
N LYS A 475 -10.78 -22.83 -13.79
CA LYS A 475 -11.82 -22.49 -12.82
C LYS A 475 -12.14 -23.67 -11.89
N VAL A 476 -12.26 -24.88 -12.44
CA VAL A 476 -12.46 -26.10 -11.65
C VAL A 476 -11.31 -26.32 -10.67
N PHE A 477 -10.06 -26.21 -11.14
CA PHE A 477 -8.89 -26.40 -10.29
C PHE A 477 -8.72 -25.29 -9.24
N VAL A 478 -9.10 -24.06 -9.54
CA VAL A 478 -9.14 -22.97 -8.53
C VAL A 478 -10.16 -23.30 -7.45
N ALA A 479 -11.35 -23.74 -7.82
CA ALA A 479 -12.36 -24.13 -6.85
C ALA A 479 -11.86 -25.29 -5.96
N LEU A 480 -11.25 -26.31 -6.53
CA LEU A 480 -10.64 -27.42 -5.78
C LEU A 480 -9.50 -26.93 -4.86
N SER A 481 -8.67 -25.99 -5.33
CA SER A 481 -7.59 -25.43 -4.52
C SER A 481 -8.12 -24.60 -3.36
N LEU A 482 -9.13 -23.76 -3.57
CA LEU A 482 -9.76 -22.99 -2.50
C LEU A 482 -10.39 -23.94 -1.46
N LEU A 483 -11.10 -24.97 -1.91
CA LEU A 483 -11.70 -25.99 -1.06
C LEU A 483 -10.66 -26.70 -0.19
N ARG A 484 -9.62 -27.27 -0.80
CA ARG A 484 -8.60 -28.06 -0.09
C ARG A 484 -7.73 -27.25 0.86
N ASN A 485 -7.62 -25.94 0.65
CA ASN A 485 -6.83 -25.04 1.47
C ASN A 485 -7.66 -24.34 2.56
N TYR A 486 -8.99 -24.47 2.53
CA TYR A 486 -9.89 -23.92 3.53
C TYR A 486 -9.90 -24.79 4.79
N ASP A 487 -9.80 -24.14 5.95
CA ASP A 487 -9.89 -24.82 7.25
C ASP A 487 -11.18 -24.41 7.98
N PRO A 488 -12.21 -25.26 7.92
CA PRO A 488 -13.47 -24.98 8.60
C PRO A 488 -13.36 -25.03 10.14
N THR A 489 -12.32 -25.62 10.70
CA THR A 489 -12.19 -25.82 12.17
C THR A 489 -11.83 -24.54 12.91
N VAL A 490 -11.05 -23.67 12.27
CA VAL A 490 -10.59 -22.37 12.82
C VAL A 490 -11.36 -21.17 12.28
N THR A 491 -12.27 -21.43 11.34
CA THR A 491 -13.06 -20.37 10.71
C THR A 491 -14.04 -19.75 11.70
N PRO A 492 -14.18 -18.42 11.76
CA PRO A 492 -15.12 -17.75 12.66
C PRO A 492 -16.55 -18.23 12.48
N GLU A 493 -17.30 -18.25 13.57
CA GLU A 493 -18.72 -18.61 13.55
C GLU A 493 -19.50 -17.69 12.60
N GLY A 494 -20.34 -18.28 11.74
CA GLY A 494 -21.13 -17.58 10.72
C GLY A 494 -20.40 -17.38 9.39
N PHE A 495 -19.08 -17.57 9.31
CA PHE A 495 -18.38 -17.60 8.03
C PHE A 495 -18.38 -19.03 7.44
N GLN A 496 -18.68 -19.14 6.17
CA GLN A 496 -18.79 -20.40 5.46
C GLN A 496 -17.91 -20.38 4.19
N LEU A 497 -17.62 -21.55 3.66
CA LEU A 497 -16.91 -21.73 2.40
C LEU A 497 -17.53 -20.93 1.24
N THR A 498 -18.86 -20.84 1.17
CA THR A 498 -19.56 -20.03 0.17
C THR A 498 -19.21 -18.54 0.26
N HIS A 499 -18.95 -18.04 1.46
CA HIS A 499 -18.46 -16.66 1.65
C HIS A 499 -17.04 -16.51 1.09
N LEU A 500 -16.16 -17.48 1.31
CA LEU A 500 -14.80 -17.48 0.75
C LEU A 500 -14.81 -17.44 -0.77
N LEU A 501 -15.59 -18.31 -1.42
CA LEU A 501 -15.72 -18.36 -2.87
C LEU A 501 -16.24 -17.05 -3.45
N LYS A 502 -17.29 -16.48 -2.85
CA LYS A 502 -17.84 -15.18 -3.25
C LYS A 502 -16.82 -14.04 -3.06
N LYS A 503 -16.05 -14.06 -1.95
CA LYS A 503 -15.01 -13.07 -1.71
C LYS A 503 -13.88 -13.18 -2.71
N PHE A 504 -13.42 -14.39 -3.02
CA PHE A 504 -12.41 -14.62 -4.04
C PHE A 504 -12.89 -14.10 -5.41
N ASP A 505 -14.08 -14.49 -5.84
CA ASP A 505 -14.66 -14.06 -7.12
C ASP A 505 -14.78 -12.53 -7.20
N LYS A 506 -15.25 -11.89 -6.13
CA LYS A 506 -15.34 -10.43 -6.01
C LYS A 506 -13.97 -9.76 -6.07
N GLN A 507 -12.98 -10.24 -5.34
CA GLN A 507 -11.62 -9.67 -5.30
C GLN A 507 -10.87 -9.84 -6.63
N THR A 508 -11.18 -10.88 -7.38
CA THR A 508 -10.59 -11.14 -8.69
C THR A 508 -11.39 -10.57 -9.87
N GLY A 509 -12.43 -9.78 -9.59
CA GLY A 509 -13.24 -9.13 -10.61
C GLY A 509 -14.13 -10.07 -11.40
N GLY A 510 -14.72 -11.06 -10.76
CA GLY A 510 -15.63 -12.03 -11.37
C GLY A 510 -14.90 -13.14 -12.14
N ALA A 511 -13.66 -13.47 -11.78
CA ALA A 511 -12.85 -14.48 -12.47
C ALA A 511 -13.47 -15.88 -12.47
N LEU A 512 -14.27 -16.24 -11.46
CA LEU A 512 -15.01 -17.50 -11.41
C LEU A 512 -16.36 -17.45 -12.13
N GLY A 513 -16.80 -16.30 -12.62
CA GLY A 513 -18.02 -16.13 -13.40
C GLY A 513 -19.11 -15.30 -12.72
N GLY A 514 -18.83 -14.70 -11.56
CA GLY A 514 -19.72 -13.73 -10.92
C GLY A 514 -19.85 -12.44 -11.72
N ARG A 515 -20.99 -11.76 -11.58
CA ARG A 515 -21.16 -10.45 -12.20
C ARG A 515 -20.26 -9.42 -11.51
N LEU A 516 -19.55 -8.66 -12.33
CA LEU A 516 -18.63 -7.61 -11.89
C LEU A 516 -19.32 -6.55 -11.06
N GLY A 517 -18.84 -6.39 -9.88
CA GLY A 517 -19.11 -5.34 -8.93
C GLY A 517 -17.97 -5.26 -7.93
N ALA A 518 -16.86 -5.92 -8.26
CA ALA A 518 -15.81 -6.28 -7.33
C ALA A 518 -15.14 -5.11 -6.62
N LEU A 519 -15.12 -3.94 -7.21
CA LEU A 519 -14.46 -2.76 -6.65
C LEU A 519 -15.41 -1.57 -6.57
N ASP A 520 -16.72 -1.83 -6.57
CA ASP A 520 -17.70 -0.80 -6.27
C ASP A 520 -17.96 -0.77 -4.75
N ASN A 521 -17.64 0.34 -4.10
CA ASN A 521 -17.80 0.53 -2.67
C ASN A 521 -19.24 0.40 -2.18
N GLY A 522 -20.22 0.65 -3.04
CA GLY A 522 -21.63 0.38 -2.78
C GLY A 522 -21.89 -1.06 -2.35
N ASN A 523 -21.16 -2.01 -2.93
CA ASN A 523 -21.28 -3.43 -2.60
C ASN A 523 -20.65 -3.80 -1.24
N ARG A 524 -19.67 -3.03 -0.76
CA ARG A 524 -19.05 -3.24 0.55
C ARG A 524 -20.04 -2.96 1.68
N LYS A 525 -20.94 -2.00 1.50
CA LYS A 525 -22.02 -1.70 2.45
C LYS A 525 -22.98 -2.89 2.64
N GLN A 526 -23.08 -3.80 1.67
CA GLN A 526 -23.96 -4.98 1.70
C GLN A 526 -23.26 -6.25 2.23
N ASP A 527 -21.93 -6.25 2.29
CA ASP A 527 -21.17 -7.42 2.72
C ASP A 527 -21.30 -7.66 4.23
N GLU A 528 -21.56 -8.89 4.64
CA GLU A 528 -21.57 -9.30 6.04
C GLU A 528 -20.15 -9.49 6.60
N TRP A 529 -19.26 -10.03 5.78
CA TRP A 529 -17.86 -10.27 6.08
C TRP A 529 -16.97 -9.39 5.22
N LEU A 530 -16.02 -8.72 5.85
CA LEU A 530 -15.11 -7.77 5.21
C LEU A 530 -13.68 -8.30 5.26
N ILE A 531 -12.89 -7.98 4.25
CA ILE A 531 -11.44 -8.17 4.29
C ILE A 531 -10.82 -6.82 4.63
N LEU A 532 -10.10 -6.79 5.74
CA LEU A 532 -9.27 -5.67 6.16
C LEU A 532 -7.81 -6.02 5.90
N PHE A 533 -7.18 -5.31 4.97
CA PHE A 533 -5.75 -5.51 4.68
C PHE A 533 -4.90 -4.70 5.65
N ILE A 534 -3.81 -5.33 6.10
CA ILE A 534 -2.76 -4.72 6.93
C ILE A 534 -1.47 -4.90 6.17
N ALA A 535 -0.84 -3.81 5.76
CA ALA A 535 0.43 -3.88 5.03
C ALA A 535 1.42 -2.84 5.51
N GLY A 536 2.70 -3.15 5.29
CA GLY A 536 3.81 -2.22 5.41
C GLY A 536 4.43 -1.98 4.05
N MET A 537 4.65 -0.72 3.69
CA MET A 537 5.42 -0.31 2.52
C MET A 537 6.59 0.56 3.00
N TRP A 538 7.81 0.08 2.79
CA TRP A 538 9.00 0.79 3.23
C TRP A 538 9.73 1.41 2.05
N PHE A 539 9.66 2.74 1.97
CA PHE A 539 10.41 3.52 1.01
C PHE A 539 11.86 3.67 1.46
N GLN A 540 12.76 3.73 0.50
CA GLN A 540 14.18 3.85 0.77
C GLN A 540 14.55 5.30 1.10
N ASP A 541 15.60 5.46 1.89
CA ASP A 541 16.40 6.68 2.00
C ASP A 541 17.85 6.42 1.57
N LEU A 542 18.69 7.43 1.58
CA LEU A 542 20.07 7.32 1.11
C LEU A 542 20.93 6.34 1.92
N PHE A 543 20.54 6.04 3.16
CA PHE A 543 21.31 5.12 4.02
C PHE A 543 21.08 3.64 3.67
N ASN A 544 19.87 3.29 3.22
CA ASN A 544 19.48 1.94 2.85
C ASN A 544 19.15 1.80 1.34
N TYR A 545 19.68 2.69 0.50
CA TYR A 545 19.38 2.73 -0.92
C TYR A 545 19.91 1.49 -1.63
N ASP A 546 19.06 0.82 -2.38
CA ASP A 546 19.32 -0.37 -3.18
C ASP A 546 18.69 -0.20 -4.57
N PHE A 547 19.51 -0.07 -5.61
CA PHE A 547 19.03 0.12 -6.98
C PHE A 547 18.14 -1.02 -7.47
N ARG A 548 18.32 -2.25 -6.96
CA ARG A 548 17.47 -3.38 -7.34
C ARG A 548 16.01 -3.19 -6.91
N ARG A 549 15.81 -2.49 -5.80
CA ARG A 549 14.47 -2.10 -5.34
C ARG A 549 13.87 -1.03 -6.23
N THR A 550 14.64 -0.06 -6.70
CA THR A 550 14.17 0.98 -7.62
C THR A 550 13.84 0.44 -9.00
N GLU A 551 14.67 -0.48 -9.54
CA GLU A 551 14.41 -1.16 -10.81
C GLU A 551 13.12 -1.99 -10.82
N MET A 552 12.70 -2.46 -9.66
CA MET A 552 11.48 -3.25 -9.48
C MET A 552 10.29 -2.42 -9.01
N CYS A 553 10.40 -1.10 -9.03
CA CYS A 553 9.33 -0.21 -8.58
C CYS A 553 8.07 -0.40 -9.42
N ILE A 554 6.91 -0.44 -8.75
CA ILE A 554 5.58 -0.59 -9.33
C ILE A 554 4.67 0.59 -9.02
N ILE A 555 5.21 1.60 -8.35
CA ILE A 555 4.54 2.85 -7.98
C ILE A 555 5.39 4.04 -8.44
N PRO A 556 5.63 4.18 -9.77
CA PRO A 556 6.43 5.27 -10.27
C PRO A 556 5.75 6.62 -10.08
N TYR A 557 6.57 7.66 -9.99
CA TYR A 557 6.12 9.03 -10.24
C TYR A 557 6.12 9.30 -11.74
N ALA A 558 4.99 9.75 -12.25
CA ALA A 558 4.92 10.29 -13.60
C ALA A 558 5.06 11.81 -13.56
N THR A 559 5.99 12.31 -14.33
CA THR A 559 6.43 13.70 -14.37
C THR A 559 6.50 14.20 -15.81
N GLN A 560 6.74 15.50 -15.99
CA GLN A 560 7.02 16.05 -17.33
C GLN A 560 8.27 15.42 -17.99
N MET A 561 9.15 14.79 -17.21
CA MET A 561 10.36 14.10 -17.67
C MET A 561 10.16 12.58 -17.87
N GLY A 562 8.93 12.08 -17.75
CA GLY A 562 8.61 10.66 -17.82
C GLY A 562 8.42 10.00 -16.45
N GLU A 563 8.37 8.66 -16.44
CA GLU A 563 8.17 7.90 -15.20
C GLU A 563 9.51 7.61 -14.50
N ILE A 564 9.60 7.97 -13.23
CA ILE A 564 10.76 7.74 -12.37
C ILE A 564 10.32 6.89 -11.18
N SER A 565 11.13 5.92 -10.76
CA SER A 565 10.78 5.08 -9.61
C SER A 565 10.55 5.94 -8.35
N PHE A 566 9.60 5.53 -7.49
CA PHE A 566 9.21 6.30 -6.30
C PHE A 566 10.42 6.70 -5.43
N CYS A 567 11.28 5.74 -5.10
CA CYS A 567 12.43 6.01 -4.25
C CYS A 567 13.50 6.86 -4.96
N ALA A 568 13.74 6.67 -6.26
CA ALA A 568 14.68 7.51 -6.99
C ALA A 568 14.19 8.96 -7.08
N TYR A 569 12.90 9.16 -7.31
CA TYR A 569 12.31 10.49 -7.41
C TYR A 569 12.43 11.26 -6.09
N ASN A 570 12.09 10.64 -4.97
CA ASN A 570 12.06 11.31 -3.67
C ASN A 570 13.42 11.36 -2.97
N THR A 571 14.24 10.32 -3.11
CA THR A 571 15.40 10.09 -2.24
C THR A 571 16.70 10.04 -3.03
N GLY A 572 16.76 9.30 -4.15
CA GLY A 572 17.98 8.97 -4.87
C GLY A 572 18.85 10.20 -5.16
N VAL A 573 19.05 10.49 -6.42
CA VAL A 573 19.80 11.71 -6.82
C VAL A 573 19.01 13.00 -6.60
N GLY A 574 17.76 12.92 -6.11
CA GLY A 574 16.92 14.09 -5.83
C GLY A 574 16.15 14.58 -7.06
N TRP A 575 15.70 13.66 -7.90
CA TRP A 575 14.94 13.99 -9.11
C TRP A 575 13.73 14.87 -8.86
N ARG A 576 13.05 14.74 -7.71
CA ARG A 576 11.95 15.62 -7.34
C ARG A 576 12.35 17.10 -7.40
N GLN A 577 13.39 17.47 -6.65
CA GLN A 577 13.83 18.87 -6.58
C GLN A 577 14.31 19.40 -7.92
N ILE A 578 14.96 18.55 -8.72
CA ILE A 578 15.45 18.89 -10.04
C ILE A 578 14.28 19.11 -11.01
N VAL A 579 13.36 18.15 -11.13
CA VAL A 579 12.21 18.24 -12.04
C VAL A 579 11.29 19.38 -11.65
N GLU A 580 10.96 19.51 -10.37
CA GLU A 580 10.12 20.61 -9.89
C GLU A 580 10.77 21.99 -10.14
N LYS A 581 12.09 22.10 -9.97
CA LYS A 581 12.83 23.34 -10.25
C LYS A 581 12.86 23.68 -11.73
N MET A 582 13.03 22.67 -12.61
CA MET A 582 13.03 22.86 -14.07
C MET A 582 11.67 23.32 -14.60
N HIS A 583 10.59 22.85 -13.97
CA HIS A 583 9.20 23.12 -14.39
C HIS A 583 8.44 24.00 -13.39
N MET A 584 9.15 24.77 -12.57
CA MET A 584 8.50 25.66 -11.60
C MET A 584 7.66 26.73 -12.30
N ASN A 585 6.50 27.03 -11.73
CA ASN A 585 5.61 28.08 -12.24
C ASN A 585 6.11 29.49 -11.83
N ALA A 586 6.58 29.62 -10.57
CA ALA A 586 7.03 30.88 -10.00
C ALA A 586 7.84 30.63 -8.73
N THR A 587 8.57 31.63 -8.26
CA THR A 587 9.05 31.64 -6.89
C THR A 587 7.87 31.72 -5.91
N THR A 588 8.06 31.26 -4.68
CA THR A 588 6.99 31.34 -3.67
C THR A 588 6.51 32.78 -3.44
N ALA A 589 7.42 33.75 -3.51
CA ALA A 589 7.08 35.16 -3.33
C ALA A 589 6.20 35.72 -4.48
N GLU A 590 6.55 35.40 -5.72
CA GLU A 590 5.78 35.79 -6.91
C GLU A 590 4.40 35.14 -6.90
N TRP A 591 4.34 33.84 -6.60
CA TRP A 591 3.08 33.11 -6.49
C TRP A 591 2.15 33.74 -5.45
N PHE A 592 2.66 34.06 -4.26
CA PHE A 592 1.83 34.66 -3.21
C PHE A 592 1.35 36.06 -3.57
N LYS A 593 2.14 36.81 -4.34
CA LYS A 593 1.74 38.12 -4.83
C LYS A 593 0.61 38.03 -5.87
N GLU A 594 0.66 37.01 -6.74
CA GLU A 594 -0.29 36.85 -7.84
C GLU A 594 -1.54 36.07 -7.44
N LYS A 595 -1.36 34.91 -6.77
CA LYS A 595 -2.43 33.95 -6.47
C LYS A 595 -2.87 33.98 -5.00
N GLY A 596 -2.18 34.75 -4.15
CA GLY A 596 -2.41 34.74 -2.71
C GLY A 596 -1.83 33.52 -2.00
N ARG A 597 -1.95 33.51 -0.68
CA ARG A 597 -1.52 32.38 0.16
C ARG A 597 -2.70 31.47 0.47
N ASN A 598 -2.54 30.16 0.27
CA ASN A 598 -3.47 29.22 0.87
C ASN A 598 -3.27 29.19 2.40
N PRO A 599 -4.31 28.91 3.18
CA PRO A 599 -4.17 28.67 4.62
C PRO A 599 -3.16 27.56 4.89
N ILE A 600 -2.26 27.77 5.85
CA ILE A 600 -1.34 26.74 6.35
C ILE A 600 -1.63 26.54 7.83
N TYR A 601 -2.10 25.34 8.16
CA TYR A 601 -2.42 24.97 9.52
C TYR A 601 -1.18 24.41 10.21
N ALA A 602 -0.79 25.08 11.29
CA ALA A 602 0.42 24.76 12.03
C ALA A 602 0.34 25.31 13.47
N ASN A 603 1.49 25.34 14.19
CA ASN A 603 1.64 25.94 15.51
C ASN A 603 0.74 25.35 16.59
N LYS A 604 0.37 24.07 16.44
CA LYS A 604 -0.46 23.33 17.42
C LYS A 604 -1.79 24.03 17.72
N LYS A 605 -2.39 24.67 16.73
CA LYS A 605 -3.72 25.27 16.82
C LYS A 605 -4.77 24.28 16.34
N ASP A 606 -5.99 24.43 16.85
CA ASP A 606 -7.14 23.68 16.39
C ASP A 606 -7.62 24.15 15.02
N LEU A 607 -8.07 23.20 14.21
CA LEU A 607 -8.85 23.46 13.01
C LEU A 607 -10.31 23.63 13.39
N PRO A 608 -11.00 24.71 12.93
CA PRO A 608 -12.43 24.84 13.15
C PRO A 608 -13.16 23.70 12.42
N LEU A 609 -13.89 22.88 13.17
CA LEU A 609 -14.74 21.85 12.60
C LEU A 609 -16.11 22.41 12.27
N PRO A 610 -16.81 21.95 11.21
CA PRO A 610 -18.16 22.40 10.90
C PRO A 610 -19.13 22.08 12.04
N GLU A 611 -19.85 23.10 12.54
CA GLU A 611 -20.79 22.97 13.66
C GLU A 611 -22.03 22.15 13.29
N ASP A 612 -22.52 22.29 12.06
CA ASP A 612 -23.72 21.62 11.53
C ASP A 612 -23.42 20.23 10.92
N ALA A 613 -22.26 19.66 11.19
CA ALA A 613 -21.89 18.38 10.61
C ALA A 613 -22.73 17.23 11.20
N ALA A 614 -23.14 16.28 10.34
CA ALA A 614 -23.86 15.09 10.75
C ALA A 614 -23.10 14.31 11.85
N PRO A 615 -23.80 13.60 12.75
CA PRO A 615 -23.16 12.80 13.80
C PRO A 615 -22.17 11.80 13.23
N LEU A 616 -21.04 11.59 13.92
CA LEU A 616 -20.07 10.56 13.57
C LEU A 616 -20.65 9.18 13.91
N THR A 617 -20.49 8.23 12.97
CA THR A 617 -20.87 6.83 13.19
C THR A 617 -19.65 5.94 13.41
N LEU A 618 -18.47 6.54 13.53
CA LEU A 618 -17.21 5.87 13.86
C LEU A 618 -17.21 5.44 15.33
N LYS A 619 -16.63 4.28 15.59
CA LYS A 619 -16.36 3.80 16.94
C LYS A 619 -14.94 4.19 17.31
N VAL A 620 -14.79 4.88 18.40
CA VAL A 620 -13.50 5.29 18.97
C VAL A 620 -13.40 4.80 20.40
N THR A 621 -12.37 4.04 20.69
CA THR A 621 -12.04 3.56 22.03
C THR A 621 -10.69 4.17 22.42
N THR A 622 -10.73 5.38 22.98
CA THR A 622 -9.54 6.06 23.52
C THR A 622 -9.96 7.04 24.61
N ASP A 623 -9.18 7.08 25.69
CA ASP A 623 -9.39 7.99 26.80
C ASP A 623 -9.02 9.45 26.47
N ASP A 624 -8.29 9.65 25.38
CA ASP A 624 -7.78 10.96 24.96
C ASP A 624 -8.71 11.72 23.98
N TRP A 625 -9.86 11.14 23.63
CA TRP A 625 -10.79 11.81 22.71
C TRP A 625 -11.79 12.66 23.46
N THR A 626 -11.63 13.97 23.37
CA THR A 626 -12.53 14.97 23.98
C THR A 626 -13.53 15.57 22.99
N GLY A 627 -13.52 15.09 21.72
CA GLY A 627 -14.31 15.66 20.63
C GLY A 627 -15.78 15.28 20.62
N ALA A 628 -16.53 16.10 19.95
CA ALA A 628 -17.93 16.11 19.58
C ALA A 628 -18.81 14.94 20.06
N LYS A 629 -19.80 15.27 20.86
CA LYS A 629 -20.87 14.38 21.33
C LYS A 629 -21.35 13.47 20.19
N THR A 630 -20.97 12.19 20.24
CA THR A 630 -21.63 11.18 19.44
C THR A 630 -23.07 11.05 19.96
N GLY A 631 -24.06 11.24 19.11
CA GLY A 631 -25.47 11.07 19.45
C GLY A 631 -25.91 9.63 19.73
N ALA A 632 -25.06 8.83 20.39
CA ALA A 632 -25.39 7.52 20.92
C ALA A 632 -25.35 7.60 22.44
N SER A 633 -26.51 7.72 23.05
CA SER A 633 -26.69 7.52 24.49
C SER A 633 -26.15 6.13 24.85
N CYS A 634 -25.06 6.09 25.61
CA CYS A 634 -24.74 4.90 26.40
C CYS A 634 -25.88 4.74 27.40
N GLN A 635 -26.80 3.79 27.20
CA GLN A 635 -27.58 3.25 28.28
C GLN A 635 -26.61 2.57 29.24
N SER A 636 -26.30 3.26 30.32
CA SER A 636 -25.65 2.73 31.49
C SER A 636 -26.53 1.66 32.12
N GLY A 637 -26.23 0.39 31.81
CA GLY A 637 -26.65 -0.70 32.70
C GLY A 637 -25.81 -0.62 33.96
N GLY A 638 -26.47 -0.41 35.09
CA GLY A 638 -25.85 -0.25 36.37
C GLY A 638 -24.96 -1.42 36.78
N CYS A 639 -23.86 -1.09 37.38
CA CYS A 639 -23.16 -1.95 38.33
C CYS A 639 -23.08 -1.19 39.65
N ASP A 640 -23.88 -1.68 40.59
CA ASP A 640 -23.81 -1.34 41.99
C ASP A 640 -22.53 -1.87 42.65
N SER A 641 -22.07 -1.08 43.60
CA SER A 641 -21.34 -1.43 44.82
C SER A 641 -19.87 -1.89 44.77
N GLY A 642 -19.04 -0.99 45.22
CA GLY A 642 -18.17 -1.27 46.37
C GLY A 642 -16.81 -1.87 46.13
N CYS A 643 -15.77 -1.04 46.16
CA CYS A 643 -14.65 -1.30 47.07
C CYS A 643 -13.68 -0.11 47.08
N GLY A 644 -13.31 0.21 48.31
CA GLY A 644 -12.65 1.34 48.86
C GLY A 644 -11.28 1.70 48.34
N CYS A 645 -11.00 2.97 48.50
CA CYS A 645 -9.68 3.58 48.51
C CYS A 645 -8.81 2.95 49.58
N HIS A 646 -7.52 2.72 49.26
CA HIS A 646 -6.43 3.11 50.13
C HIS A 646 -5.09 3.05 49.39
N ASN A 647 -4.41 4.22 49.42
CA ASN A 647 -2.99 4.58 49.22
C ASN A 647 -2.40 4.38 47.82
#